data_79a5785b2bf9fdd8a049ad6aa6fc5886
#
_entry.id   79a5785b2bf9fdd8a049ad6aa6fc5886
#
_cell.length_a   1.000
_cell.length_b   1.000
_cell.length_c   1.000
_cell.angle_alpha   90.00
_cell.angle_beta   90.00
_cell.angle_gamma   90.00
#
_symmetry.space_group_name_H-M   'P 1'
#
loop_
_entity.id
_entity.type
_entity.pdbx_description
1 polymer ?
#
loop_
_entity_poly.entity_id
_entity_poly.type
_entity_poly.pdbx_seq_one_letter_code
_entity_poly.pdbx_strand_id
1 'polypeptide(L)'
;MAGDGREFPLEKTRNIGIMAHIDAGKTTTTERILFYTGRTHKIGEVHDGAATMDWMAQEQERGITITSAATTCHWLGNRINIIDTPGHVDFTVEVERSLRVLDGAVLVLAAKGGVQPQSETVWRQADKYMVPRMVYVNKMDITGADFYGCINQIKERLGAHPVPIQLPIGAEDNFKGIVDLIKMKAFIHKDDLGKDIEECDIPEDMKADAEKYRQEMIEAAAEQDDELMMKYLDGEELSEAEIKSGLRKGTISNALILMTCGSSYKNKGVQELLNAIVDYLPSPLDIPNIKGVDEDGNEVESKTDDNAPFAALAFKIMTDPYVGKLCFFRVYSGTCTTGTTILNATKDKKDRIGRILLMHANHRQDIEKVYAGDIAAAVGLKDVSTGDTLCDPDHPIILESMEFPEPVIDIAIEPKDKANGEKMGIALAKLAEEDPTFKTWTDQESGQTIIAGMGELHLDIIVDRLKREFKVECTVGKPQVSYKETIRNKVKVQGKFVRQSGGHGQYGDVWFEMEPLEPGSGVQFESKIVGGAVPKEYIKPIEDGLRESAMSGILAGYPVIDFKATLVDGSYHEVDSSEMAFKIAASMAFKEGCKQAKSVILEPIMKVEVTFPEEYMGDVIGDINSRRGRMEGMEARNGNQIIRGFIPLSEMFGYATDLRSKTQGRGTYSMEPSHYEEVPKSVLEQIVASRSKKAE
;
A
#
# COMPACT_ATOMS: atom_id res chain seq x y z
N MET A 1 -5.32 -17.85 33.45
CA MET A 1 -6.68 -17.55 33.94
C MET A 1 -7.29 -16.67 32.87
N ALA A 2 -8.28 -17.17 32.13
CA ALA A 2 -9.02 -16.38 31.16
C ALA A 2 -9.83 -15.33 31.92
N GLY A 3 -9.32 -14.13 32.01
CA GLY A 3 -10.01 -13.00 32.56
C GLY A 3 -10.91 -12.39 31.49
N ASP A 4 -12.19 -12.31 31.82
CA ASP A 4 -13.12 -11.34 31.28
C ASP A 4 -13.57 -11.46 29.81
N GLY A 5 -14.03 -12.65 29.38
CA GLY A 5 -14.85 -12.80 28.19
C GLY A 5 -14.12 -12.91 26.84
N ARG A 6 -12.78 -12.87 26.81
CA ARG A 6 -11.99 -13.08 25.59
C ARG A 6 -11.94 -14.59 25.25
N GLU A 7 -12.29 -14.94 24.01
CA GLU A 7 -12.27 -16.33 23.54
C GLU A 7 -10.84 -16.87 23.34
N PHE A 8 -9.93 -16.05 22.81
CA PHE A 8 -8.52 -16.39 22.59
C PHE A 8 -7.62 -15.37 23.29
N PRO A 9 -6.62 -15.80 24.08
CA PRO A 9 -5.64 -14.90 24.68
C PRO A 9 -4.76 -14.24 23.60
N LEU A 10 -4.18 -13.08 23.92
CA LEU A 10 -3.37 -12.29 22.99
C LEU A 10 -2.21 -13.08 22.39
N GLU A 11 -1.54 -13.90 23.20
CA GLU A 11 -0.40 -14.76 22.78
C GLU A 11 -0.81 -15.75 21.69
N LYS A 12 -2.09 -16.12 21.64
CA LYS A 12 -2.67 -17.05 20.66
C LYS A 12 -3.39 -16.37 19.52
N THR A 13 -3.20 -15.07 19.35
CA THR A 13 -3.72 -14.32 18.23
C THR A 13 -2.61 -14.04 17.21
N ARG A 14 -2.91 -14.15 15.91
CA ARG A 14 -2.03 -13.79 14.80
C ARG A 14 -2.78 -12.89 13.84
N ASN A 15 -2.26 -11.70 13.58
CA ASN A 15 -2.80 -10.77 12.58
C ASN A 15 -1.81 -10.73 11.42
N ILE A 16 -2.14 -11.43 10.35
CA ILE A 16 -1.20 -11.63 9.24
C ILE A 16 -1.75 -11.11 7.92
N GLY A 17 -0.84 -10.64 7.06
CA GLY A 17 -1.10 -10.34 5.67
C GLY A 17 -0.55 -11.43 4.75
N ILE A 18 -1.28 -11.73 3.70
CA ILE A 18 -0.75 -12.56 2.61
C ILE A 18 -0.45 -11.65 1.44
N MET A 19 0.83 -11.57 1.08
CA MET A 19 1.38 -10.70 0.05
C MET A 19 1.94 -11.56 -1.08
N ALA A 20 1.81 -11.12 -2.31
CA ALA A 20 2.36 -11.84 -3.46
C ALA A 20 2.44 -10.96 -4.70
N HIS A 21 3.29 -11.34 -5.63
CA HIS A 21 3.18 -10.91 -7.02
C HIS A 21 1.91 -11.48 -7.68
N ILE A 22 1.43 -10.84 -8.74
CA ILE A 22 0.33 -11.34 -9.58
C ILE A 22 0.64 -12.79 -10.00
N ASP A 23 -0.37 -13.65 -9.97
CA ASP A 23 -0.27 -15.06 -10.31
C ASP A 23 0.70 -15.91 -9.49
N ALA A 24 1.24 -15.43 -8.36
CA ALA A 24 2.02 -16.28 -7.46
C ALA A 24 1.17 -17.34 -6.70
N GLY A 25 -0.16 -17.19 -6.76
CA GLY A 25 -1.11 -18.10 -6.11
C GLY A 25 -1.55 -17.66 -4.70
N LYS A 26 -1.56 -16.36 -4.44
CA LYS A 26 -2.00 -15.75 -3.20
C LYS A 26 -3.41 -16.19 -2.81
N THR A 27 -4.42 -15.86 -3.63
CA THR A 27 -5.82 -16.19 -3.38
C THR A 27 -6.02 -17.70 -3.24
N THR A 28 -5.37 -18.51 -4.08
CA THR A 28 -5.39 -19.97 -3.95
C THR A 28 -4.87 -20.44 -2.60
N THR A 29 -3.77 -19.84 -2.11
CA THR A 29 -3.20 -20.18 -0.79
C THR A 29 -4.17 -19.79 0.33
N THR A 30 -4.78 -18.60 0.28
CA THR A 30 -5.78 -18.16 1.25
C THR A 30 -7.00 -19.08 1.26
N GLU A 31 -7.52 -19.44 0.10
CA GLU A 31 -8.66 -20.38 -0.01
C GLU A 31 -8.34 -21.77 0.60
N ARG A 32 -7.11 -22.27 0.42
CA ARG A 32 -6.68 -23.54 1.05
C ARG A 32 -6.56 -23.42 2.56
N ILE A 33 -6.06 -22.29 3.07
CA ILE A 33 -6.04 -21.99 4.50
C ILE A 33 -7.47 -22.04 5.06
N LEU A 34 -8.43 -21.37 4.41
CA LEU A 34 -9.84 -21.36 4.82
C LEU A 34 -10.46 -22.78 4.78
N PHE A 35 -10.11 -23.57 3.80
CA PHE A 35 -10.57 -24.96 3.70
C PHE A 35 -10.05 -25.85 4.83
N TYR A 36 -8.73 -25.83 5.10
CA TYR A 36 -8.14 -26.66 6.16
C TYR A 36 -8.53 -26.21 7.57
N THR A 37 -8.83 -24.94 7.75
CA THR A 37 -9.35 -24.41 9.03
C THR A 37 -10.86 -24.59 9.21
N GLY A 38 -11.53 -25.25 8.23
CA GLY A 38 -12.96 -25.57 8.30
C GLY A 38 -13.90 -24.38 8.12
N ARG A 39 -13.38 -23.24 7.62
CA ARG A 39 -14.21 -22.05 7.32
C ARG A 39 -15.00 -22.20 6.03
N THR A 40 -14.48 -22.93 5.06
CA THR A 40 -15.16 -23.30 3.82
C THR A 40 -15.28 -24.81 3.72
N HIS A 41 -16.40 -25.27 3.20
CA HIS A 41 -16.65 -26.71 3.00
C HIS A 41 -16.23 -27.20 1.60
N LYS A 42 -15.99 -26.26 0.69
CA LYS A 42 -15.53 -26.53 -0.68
C LYS A 42 -14.26 -25.74 -0.94
N ILE A 43 -13.40 -26.31 -1.73
CA ILE A 43 -12.22 -25.65 -2.26
C ILE A 43 -12.69 -24.66 -3.33
N GLY A 44 -12.51 -23.35 -3.09
CA GLY A 44 -12.76 -22.30 -4.08
C GLY A 44 -11.63 -22.27 -5.12
N GLU A 45 -11.98 -22.34 -6.39
CA GLU A 45 -11.02 -22.17 -7.48
C GLU A 45 -11.14 -20.76 -8.06
N VAL A 46 -10.00 -20.06 -8.18
CA VAL A 46 -9.94 -18.69 -8.68
C VAL A 46 -10.40 -18.62 -10.14
N HIS A 47 -10.01 -19.61 -10.95
CA HIS A 47 -10.37 -19.66 -12.38
C HIS A 47 -11.86 -19.89 -12.62
N ASP A 48 -12.57 -20.48 -11.67
CA ASP A 48 -14.01 -20.69 -11.75
C ASP A 48 -14.83 -19.54 -11.14
N GLY A 49 -14.16 -18.48 -10.65
CA GLY A 49 -14.80 -17.36 -9.95
C GLY A 49 -15.46 -17.75 -8.62
N ALA A 50 -15.02 -18.89 -8.03
CA ALA A 50 -15.58 -19.47 -6.82
C ALA A 50 -14.81 -19.13 -5.54
N ALA A 51 -13.77 -18.27 -5.63
CA ALA A 51 -12.97 -17.86 -4.48
C ALA A 51 -13.76 -16.98 -3.52
N THR A 52 -13.72 -17.31 -2.24
CA THR A 52 -14.48 -16.61 -1.19
C THR A 52 -13.92 -15.21 -0.92
N MET A 53 -12.60 -15.05 -1.04
CA MET A 53 -11.91 -13.79 -0.77
C MET A 53 -12.05 -12.78 -1.90
N ASP A 54 -12.10 -13.22 -3.15
CA ASP A 54 -12.33 -12.38 -4.33
C ASP A 54 -13.86 -12.26 -4.55
N TRP A 55 -14.51 -11.42 -3.75
CA TRP A 55 -15.98 -11.31 -3.70
C TRP A 55 -16.56 -10.31 -4.71
N MET A 56 -15.75 -9.39 -5.24
CA MET A 56 -16.18 -8.44 -6.26
C MET A 56 -16.27 -9.12 -7.63
N ALA A 57 -17.30 -8.75 -8.41
CA ALA A 57 -17.46 -9.27 -9.76
C ALA A 57 -16.22 -9.00 -10.64
N GLN A 58 -15.59 -7.84 -10.48
CA GLN A 58 -14.37 -7.47 -11.20
C GLN A 58 -13.17 -8.34 -10.81
N GLU A 59 -13.04 -8.72 -9.53
CA GLU A 59 -11.99 -9.64 -9.06
C GLU A 59 -12.16 -11.01 -9.71
N GLN A 60 -13.38 -11.53 -9.70
CA GLN A 60 -13.71 -12.83 -10.27
C GLN A 60 -13.53 -12.87 -11.80
N GLU A 61 -13.99 -11.83 -12.51
CA GLU A 61 -13.86 -11.74 -13.96
C GLU A 61 -12.41 -11.58 -14.42
N ARG A 62 -11.59 -10.86 -13.66
CA ARG A 62 -10.19 -10.56 -14.00
C ARG A 62 -9.19 -11.55 -13.38
N GLY A 63 -9.61 -12.32 -12.39
CA GLY A 63 -8.76 -13.27 -11.65
C GLY A 63 -7.69 -12.59 -10.80
N ILE A 64 -7.92 -11.33 -10.37
CA ILE A 64 -7.00 -10.55 -9.53
C ILE A 64 -7.72 -9.99 -8.31
N THR A 65 -7.04 -9.95 -7.17
CA THR A 65 -7.53 -9.24 -5.98
C THR A 65 -7.35 -7.75 -6.16
N ILE A 66 -8.42 -6.98 -5.97
CA ILE A 66 -8.47 -5.52 -6.12
C ILE A 66 -8.49 -4.86 -4.75
N THR A 67 -9.37 -5.34 -3.86
CA THR A 67 -9.52 -4.81 -2.51
C THR A 67 -9.05 -5.82 -1.47
N SER A 68 -8.40 -5.34 -0.40
CA SER A 68 -8.04 -6.21 0.72
C SER A 68 -9.31 -6.76 1.39
N ALA A 69 -9.35 -8.05 1.64
CA ALA A 69 -10.40 -8.72 2.35
C ALA A 69 -9.89 -9.30 3.67
N ALA A 70 -10.65 -9.11 4.75
CA ALA A 70 -10.30 -9.64 6.06
C ALA A 70 -11.12 -10.91 6.36
N THR A 71 -10.46 -11.91 6.92
CA THR A 71 -11.13 -13.13 7.40
C THR A 71 -10.46 -13.64 8.65
N THR A 72 -11.21 -14.40 9.45
CA THR A 72 -10.70 -15.01 10.69
C THR A 72 -10.85 -16.52 10.62
N CYS A 73 -9.80 -17.24 10.96
CA CYS A 73 -9.82 -18.69 11.06
C CYS A 73 -9.10 -19.14 12.34
N HIS A 74 -9.18 -20.46 12.64
CA HIS A 74 -8.59 -21.04 13.84
C HIS A 74 -7.71 -22.24 13.47
N TRP A 75 -6.51 -22.29 14.06
CA TRP A 75 -5.57 -23.38 13.86
C TRP A 75 -4.78 -23.69 15.13
N LEU A 76 -4.72 -24.96 15.52
CA LEU A 76 -4.01 -25.43 16.74
C LEU A 76 -4.31 -24.59 17.98
N GLY A 77 -5.59 -24.22 18.20
CA GLY A 77 -6.02 -23.41 19.34
C GLY A 77 -5.57 -21.94 19.28
N ASN A 78 -5.15 -21.46 18.11
CA ASN A 78 -4.85 -20.05 17.85
C ASN A 78 -5.90 -19.44 16.92
N ARG A 79 -6.16 -18.15 17.10
CA ARG A 79 -6.95 -17.32 16.20
C ARG A 79 -6.01 -16.65 15.20
N ILE A 80 -6.31 -16.81 13.93
CA ILE A 80 -5.56 -16.19 12.83
C ILE A 80 -6.50 -15.25 12.07
N ASN A 81 -6.23 -13.96 12.14
CA ASN A 81 -6.86 -12.95 11.30
C ASN A 81 -5.99 -12.75 10.06
N ILE A 82 -6.57 -12.95 8.90
CA ILE A 82 -5.87 -12.85 7.62
C ILE A 82 -6.41 -11.65 6.88
N ILE A 83 -5.53 -10.77 6.42
CA ILE A 83 -5.85 -9.74 5.45
C ILE A 83 -5.20 -10.15 4.12
N ASP A 84 -6.04 -10.49 3.15
CA ASP A 84 -5.62 -10.79 1.79
C ASP A 84 -5.40 -9.47 1.03
N THR A 85 -4.17 -9.21 0.56
CA THR A 85 -3.80 -7.92 -0.05
C THR A 85 -3.74 -8.04 -1.58
N PRO A 86 -4.06 -6.96 -2.33
CA PRO A 86 -3.85 -6.95 -3.78
C PRO A 86 -2.40 -7.22 -4.17
N GLY A 87 -2.21 -7.84 -5.34
CA GLY A 87 -0.89 -8.06 -5.92
C GLY A 87 -0.51 -7.08 -7.03
N HIS A 88 -1.40 -6.16 -7.44
CA HIS A 88 -1.18 -5.25 -8.55
C HIS A 88 -0.67 -3.89 -8.08
N VAL A 89 0.26 -3.29 -8.84
CA VAL A 89 0.89 -2.01 -8.49
C VAL A 89 -0.09 -0.84 -8.36
N ASP A 90 -1.17 -0.82 -9.13
CA ASP A 90 -2.19 0.22 -9.05
C ASP A 90 -2.91 0.24 -7.68
N PHE A 91 -2.79 -0.85 -6.91
CA PHE A 91 -3.42 -1.03 -5.60
C PHE A 91 -2.41 -1.14 -4.44
N THR A 92 -1.19 -0.64 -4.63
CA THR A 92 -0.14 -0.65 -3.59
C THR A 92 -0.58 0.01 -2.30
N VAL A 93 -1.48 0.98 -2.37
CA VAL A 93 -2.08 1.65 -1.20
C VAL A 93 -2.92 0.70 -0.34
N GLU A 94 -3.65 -0.22 -0.96
CA GLU A 94 -4.36 -1.28 -0.22
C GLU A 94 -3.39 -2.18 0.56
N VAL A 95 -2.23 -2.47 -0.05
CA VAL A 95 -1.15 -3.23 0.61
C VAL A 95 -0.58 -2.42 1.78
N GLU A 96 -0.26 -1.15 1.58
CA GLU A 96 0.32 -0.28 2.60
C GLU A 96 -0.63 -0.09 3.80
N ARG A 97 -1.92 0.16 3.55
CA ARG A 97 -2.96 0.22 4.59
C ARG A 97 -3.02 -1.06 5.42
N SER A 98 -2.94 -2.20 4.75
CA SER A 98 -2.98 -3.50 5.40
C SER A 98 -1.72 -3.74 6.24
N LEU A 99 -0.53 -3.48 5.69
CA LEU A 99 0.74 -3.66 6.39
C LEU A 99 0.84 -2.83 7.68
N ARG A 100 0.23 -1.64 7.70
CA ARG A 100 0.23 -0.76 8.88
C ARG A 100 -0.48 -1.37 10.09
N VAL A 101 -1.42 -2.27 9.86
CA VAL A 101 -2.25 -2.87 10.93
C VAL A 101 -1.97 -4.35 11.17
N LEU A 102 -1.00 -4.92 10.46
CA LEU A 102 -0.60 -6.31 10.60
C LEU A 102 0.55 -6.46 11.59
N ASP A 103 0.57 -7.60 12.27
CA ASP A 103 1.69 -7.98 13.16
C ASP A 103 2.74 -8.78 12.40
N GLY A 104 2.34 -9.51 11.37
CA GLY A 104 3.24 -10.29 10.53
C GLY A 104 2.71 -10.50 9.13
N ALA A 105 3.53 -11.04 8.25
CA ALA A 105 3.15 -11.28 6.86
C ALA A 105 3.73 -12.59 6.30
N VAL A 106 3.04 -13.15 5.31
CA VAL A 106 3.52 -14.25 4.49
C VAL A 106 3.67 -13.75 3.06
N LEU A 107 4.89 -13.74 2.54
CA LEU A 107 5.17 -13.47 1.13
C LEU A 107 5.10 -14.77 0.35
N VAL A 108 4.15 -14.86 -0.57
CA VAL A 108 4.00 -16.01 -1.49
C VAL A 108 4.79 -15.73 -2.76
N LEU A 109 5.79 -16.57 -3.02
CA LEU A 109 6.60 -16.55 -4.25
C LEU A 109 6.24 -17.73 -5.14
N ALA A 110 6.16 -17.52 -6.44
CA ALA A 110 6.06 -18.63 -7.40
C ALA A 110 7.45 -19.25 -7.58
N ALA A 111 7.59 -20.58 -7.39
CA ALA A 111 8.88 -21.28 -7.46
C ALA A 111 9.62 -21.09 -8.79
N LYS A 112 8.92 -20.91 -9.90
CA LYS A 112 9.50 -20.62 -11.22
C LYS A 112 9.96 -19.17 -11.35
N GLY A 113 9.15 -18.21 -10.85
CA GLY A 113 9.39 -16.77 -10.97
C GLY A 113 10.35 -16.22 -9.91
N GLY A 114 10.30 -16.75 -8.70
CA GLY A 114 11.02 -16.26 -7.53
C GLY A 114 10.65 -14.83 -7.17
N VAL A 115 11.64 -14.05 -6.80
CA VAL A 115 11.46 -12.62 -6.49
C VAL A 115 11.22 -11.82 -7.77
N GLN A 116 10.08 -11.16 -7.85
CA GLN A 116 9.64 -10.32 -8.97
C GLN A 116 9.48 -8.87 -8.51
N PRO A 117 9.38 -7.87 -9.41
CA PRO A 117 9.37 -6.45 -9.03
C PRO A 117 8.29 -6.08 -8.02
N GLN A 118 7.08 -6.62 -8.20
CA GLN A 118 5.99 -6.38 -7.25
C GLN A 118 6.30 -7.00 -5.88
N SER A 119 7.01 -8.13 -5.84
CA SER A 119 7.50 -8.70 -4.57
C SER A 119 8.50 -7.77 -3.89
N GLU A 120 9.39 -7.12 -4.66
CA GLU A 120 10.34 -6.13 -4.12
C GLU A 120 9.62 -4.89 -3.58
N THR A 121 8.59 -4.42 -4.29
CA THR A 121 7.80 -3.25 -3.86
C THR A 121 7.08 -3.53 -2.55
N VAL A 122 6.37 -4.65 -2.45
CA VAL A 122 5.67 -5.05 -1.23
C VAL A 122 6.65 -5.33 -0.10
N TRP A 123 7.84 -5.88 -0.42
CA TRP A 123 8.91 -6.09 0.55
C TRP A 123 9.40 -4.78 1.15
N ARG A 124 9.70 -3.76 0.32
CA ARG A 124 10.10 -2.43 0.79
C ARG A 124 9.02 -1.74 1.64
N GLN A 125 7.74 -1.92 1.27
CA GLN A 125 6.64 -1.42 2.09
C GLN A 125 6.60 -2.13 3.46
N ALA A 126 6.81 -3.44 3.49
CA ALA A 126 6.89 -4.18 4.75
C ALA A 126 8.12 -3.78 5.60
N ASP A 127 9.25 -3.41 4.97
CA ASP A 127 10.42 -2.85 5.67
C ASP A 127 10.10 -1.49 6.28
N LYS A 128 9.39 -0.61 5.58
CA LYS A 128 8.97 0.71 6.08
C LYS A 128 8.22 0.60 7.41
N TYR A 129 7.37 -0.41 7.55
CA TYR A 129 6.59 -0.65 8.76
C TYR A 129 7.20 -1.71 9.70
N MET A 130 8.42 -2.16 9.41
CA MET A 130 9.14 -3.18 10.19
C MET A 130 8.32 -4.46 10.44
N VAL A 131 7.47 -4.86 9.49
CA VAL A 131 6.58 -6.01 9.62
C VAL A 131 7.37 -7.31 9.55
N PRO A 132 7.37 -8.14 10.61
CA PRO A 132 7.95 -9.48 10.60
C PRO A 132 7.32 -10.36 9.52
N ARG A 133 8.13 -11.15 8.82
CA ARG A 133 7.61 -11.90 7.69
C ARG A 133 8.32 -13.23 7.48
N MET A 134 7.63 -14.11 6.80
CA MET A 134 8.15 -15.38 6.29
C MET A 134 7.81 -15.53 4.80
N VAL A 135 8.48 -16.45 4.12
CA VAL A 135 8.28 -16.73 2.70
C VAL A 135 7.67 -18.12 2.51
N TYR A 136 6.66 -18.19 1.67
CA TYR A 136 6.10 -19.45 1.16
C TYR A 136 6.36 -19.57 -0.33
N VAL A 137 7.23 -20.52 -0.72
CA VAL A 137 7.53 -20.83 -2.13
C VAL A 137 6.47 -21.76 -2.66
N ASN A 138 5.53 -21.19 -3.39
CA ASN A 138 4.36 -21.86 -3.95
C ASN A 138 4.61 -22.33 -5.37
N LYS A 139 3.69 -23.15 -5.90
CA LYS A 139 3.75 -23.70 -7.27
C LYS A 139 4.98 -24.59 -7.50
N MET A 140 5.35 -25.39 -6.51
CA MET A 140 6.42 -26.38 -6.66
C MET A 140 6.12 -27.48 -7.69
N ASP A 141 4.87 -27.60 -8.12
CA ASP A 141 4.35 -28.54 -9.09
C ASP A 141 4.48 -28.10 -10.57
N ILE A 142 4.88 -26.84 -10.83
CA ILE A 142 4.96 -26.33 -12.21
C ILE A 142 6.35 -26.57 -12.82
N THR A 143 6.40 -26.71 -14.14
CA THR A 143 7.67 -26.86 -14.89
C THR A 143 8.56 -25.62 -14.72
N GLY A 144 9.80 -25.85 -14.31
CA GLY A 144 10.78 -24.81 -13.99
C GLY A 144 10.72 -24.32 -12.55
N ALA A 145 10.07 -25.07 -11.65
CA ALA A 145 10.07 -24.76 -10.21
C ALA A 145 11.48 -24.92 -9.61
N ASP A 146 11.99 -23.86 -8.98
CA ASP A 146 13.34 -23.80 -8.39
C ASP A 146 13.30 -23.15 -7.00
N PHE A 147 13.21 -23.98 -5.95
CA PHE A 147 13.22 -23.54 -4.56
C PHE A 147 14.56 -22.91 -4.16
N TYR A 148 15.65 -23.54 -4.55
CA TYR A 148 17.01 -23.06 -4.19
C TYR A 148 17.37 -21.76 -4.90
N GLY A 149 16.90 -21.57 -6.13
CA GLY A 149 17.00 -20.30 -6.83
C GLY A 149 16.24 -19.18 -6.11
N CYS A 150 15.09 -19.47 -5.49
CA CYS A 150 14.37 -18.49 -4.67
C CYS A 150 15.18 -18.05 -3.44
N ILE A 151 15.91 -18.96 -2.77
CA ILE A 151 16.80 -18.64 -1.64
C ILE A 151 17.85 -17.62 -2.08
N ASN A 152 18.53 -17.89 -3.19
CA ASN A 152 19.57 -16.98 -3.71
C ASN A 152 19.03 -15.61 -4.07
N GLN A 153 17.85 -15.56 -4.70
CA GLN A 153 17.23 -14.28 -5.07
C GLN A 153 16.80 -13.45 -3.88
N ILE A 154 16.33 -14.06 -2.79
CA ILE A 154 16.01 -13.33 -1.56
C ILE A 154 17.27 -12.71 -0.98
N LYS A 155 18.41 -13.42 -1.00
CA LYS A 155 19.72 -12.87 -0.59
C LYS A 155 20.15 -11.71 -1.46
N GLU A 156 20.14 -11.89 -2.77
CA GLU A 156 20.71 -10.95 -3.74
C GLU A 156 19.83 -9.74 -4.01
N ARG A 157 18.51 -9.95 -4.14
CA ARG A 157 17.58 -8.89 -4.56
C ARG A 157 16.91 -8.18 -3.38
N LEU A 158 16.67 -8.90 -2.28
CA LEU A 158 16.00 -8.34 -1.11
C LEU A 158 16.98 -8.02 0.03
N GLY A 159 18.26 -8.43 -0.09
CA GLY A 159 19.28 -8.19 0.92
C GLY A 159 18.96 -8.85 2.27
N ALA A 160 18.14 -9.90 2.27
CA ALA A 160 17.64 -10.56 3.47
C ALA A 160 18.38 -11.86 3.77
N HIS A 161 18.21 -12.40 4.98
CA HIS A 161 18.79 -13.68 5.40
C HIS A 161 17.73 -14.79 5.38
N PRO A 162 17.52 -15.50 4.24
CA PRO A 162 16.57 -16.59 4.15
C PRO A 162 17.09 -17.82 4.86
N VAL A 163 16.23 -18.43 5.67
CA VAL A 163 16.50 -19.66 6.42
C VAL A 163 15.40 -20.68 6.09
N PRO A 164 15.68 -21.68 5.23
CA PRO A 164 14.75 -22.77 5.00
C PRO A 164 14.49 -23.56 6.28
N ILE A 165 13.22 -23.73 6.65
CA ILE A 165 12.78 -24.66 7.69
C ILE A 165 12.18 -25.92 7.10
N GLN A 166 11.99 -25.94 5.78
CA GLN A 166 11.48 -27.03 4.99
C GLN A 166 12.25 -27.15 3.68
N LEU A 167 12.37 -28.34 3.15
CA LEU A 167 12.88 -28.60 1.81
C LEU A 167 11.84 -29.35 0.97
N PRO A 168 11.70 -29.07 -0.33
CA PRO A 168 10.74 -29.77 -1.18
C PRO A 168 11.22 -31.18 -1.50
N ILE A 169 10.30 -32.16 -1.46
CA ILE A 169 10.56 -33.53 -1.94
C ILE A 169 10.14 -33.61 -3.39
N GLY A 170 11.13 -33.55 -4.29
CA GLY A 170 10.93 -33.44 -5.72
C GLY A 170 10.52 -32.02 -6.15
N ALA A 171 10.33 -31.85 -7.44
CA ALA A 171 9.87 -30.62 -8.08
C ALA A 171 9.01 -31.00 -9.30
N GLU A 172 8.26 -30.04 -9.82
CA GLU A 172 7.38 -30.19 -10.97
C GLU A 172 6.37 -31.35 -10.75
N ASP A 173 6.14 -32.20 -11.73
CA ASP A 173 5.22 -33.33 -11.61
C ASP A 173 5.63 -34.33 -10.51
N ASN A 174 6.90 -34.30 -10.09
CA ASN A 174 7.44 -35.18 -9.06
C ASN A 174 7.35 -34.59 -7.64
N PHE A 175 6.77 -33.39 -7.47
CA PHE A 175 6.59 -32.79 -6.15
C PHE A 175 5.59 -33.58 -5.31
N LYS A 176 6.08 -34.24 -4.24
CA LYS A 176 5.29 -35.15 -3.39
C LYS A 176 4.99 -34.65 -1.99
N GLY A 177 5.83 -33.77 -1.47
CA GLY A 177 5.73 -33.31 -0.09
C GLY A 177 6.92 -32.47 0.34
N ILE A 178 7.16 -32.42 1.63
CA ILE A 178 8.22 -31.59 2.24
C ILE A 178 9.06 -32.40 3.25
N VAL A 179 10.30 -31.98 3.43
CA VAL A 179 11.14 -32.37 4.57
C VAL A 179 11.06 -31.27 5.62
N ASP A 180 10.66 -31.60 6.83
CA ASP A 180 10.72 -30.71 8.00
C ASP A 180 12.13 -30.82 8.62
N LEU A 181 12.88 -29.72 8.56
CA LEU A 181 14.27 -29.67 9.06
C LEU A 181 14.35 -29.59 10.59
N ILE A 182 13.27 -29.26 11.27
CA ILE A 182 13.24 -29.22 12.74
C ILE A 182 13.06 -30.65 13.28
N LYS A 183 12.09 -31.37 12.74
CA LYS A 183 11.80 -32.74 13.15
C LYS A 183 12.71 -33.78 12.48
N MET A 184 13.38 -33.41 11.39
CA MET A 184 14.11 -34.31 10.51
C MET A 184 13.24 -35.50 10.03
N LYS A 185 12.05 -35.15 9.53
CA LYS A 185 11.08 -36.10 8.96
C LYS A 185 10.56 -35.60 7.62
N ALA A 186 10.13 -36.51 6.81
CA ALA A 186 9.45 -36.22 5.55
C ALA A 186 7.94 -36.34 5.72
N PHE A 187 7.21 -35.40 5.13
CA PHE A 187 5.74 -35.38 5.06
C PHE A 187 5.31 -35.51 3.61
N ILE A 188 4.71 -36.66 3.27
CA ILE A 188 4.27 -37.00 1.92
C ILE A 188 2.75 -36.94 1.85
N HIS A 189 2.23 -36.11 0.95
CA HIS A 189 0.80 -36.01 0.69
C HIS A 189 0.35 -37.07 -0.28
N LYS A 190 -0.56 -37.97 0.15
CA LYS A 190 -1.01 -39.17 -0.59
C LYS A 190 -2.29 -38.96 -1.39
N ASP A 191 -3.15 -38.02 -0.94
CA ASP A 191 -4.42 -37.75 -1.58
C ASP A 191 -4.44 -36.36 -2.25
N ASP A 192 -5.35 -36.18 -3.20
CA ASP A 192 -5.50 -34.93 -3.94
C ASP A 192 -6.07 -33.79 -3.08
N LEU A 193 -6.71 -34.10 -1.96
CA LEU A 193 -7.23 -33.12 -1.01
C LEU A 193 -6.20 -32.70 0.05
N GLY A 194 -5.02 -33.33 0.07
CA GLY A 194 -3.95 -33.05 1.02
C GLY A 194 -4.31 -33.35 2.48
N LYS A 195 -5.28 -34.24 2.74
CA LYS A 195 -5.71 -34.62 4.10
C LYS A 195 -5.00 -35.85 4.64
N ASP A 196 -4.55 -36.71 3.73
CA ASP A 196 -3.78 -37.92 4.07
C ASP A 196 -2.29 -37.61 3.92
N ILE A 197 -1.66 -37.27 5.05
CA ILE A 197 -0.24 -36.91 5.14
C ILE A 197 0.49 -38.04 5.88
N GLU A 198 1.44 -38.69 5.20
CA GLU A 198 2.30 -39.68 5.81
C GLU A 198 3.59 -39.06 6.33
N GLU A 199 3.85 -39.24 7.61
CA GLU A 199 5.15 -38.95 8.20
C GLU A 199 6.08 -40.16 8.02
N CYS A 200 7.23 -39.96 7.37
CA CYS A 200 8.20 -41.00 7.12
C CYS A 200 9.65 -40.48 7.25
N ASP A 201 10.61 -41.38 7.09
CA ASP A 201 12.02 -40.99 7.11
C ASP A 201 12.38 -40.21 5.83
N ILE A 202 13.38 -39.36 5.95
CA ILE A 202 13.86 -38.52 4.85
C ILE A 202 14.42 -39.45 3.74
N PRO A 203 14.05 -39.23 2.47
CA PRO A 203 14.62 -39.97 1.33
C PRO A 203 16.16 -39.95 1.34
N GLU A 204 16.78 -41.05 0.99
CA GLU A 204 18.25 -41.23 1.08
C GLU A 204 19.02 -40.17 0.29
N ASP A 205 18.50 -39.82 -0.88
CA ASP A 205 19.07 -38.81 -1.78
C ASP A 205 18.96 -37.39 -1.24
N MET A 206 18.13 -37.12 -0.24
CA MET A 206 17.95 -35.82 0.36
C MET A 206 18.61 -35.66 1.74
N LYS A 207 19.11 -36.73 2.35
CA LYS A 207 19.67 -36.71 3.70
C LYS A 207 20.83 -35.71 3.83
N ALA A 208 21.76 -35.72 2.89
CA ALA A 208 22.91 -34.82 2.93
C ALA A 208 22.51 -33.34 2.85
N ASP A 209 21.54 -32.98 1.98
CA ASP A 209 21.02 -31.64 1.89
C ASP A 209 20.22 -31.27 3.15
N ALA A 210 19.40 -32.17 3.65
CA ALA A 210 18.64 -31.94 4.88
C ALA A 210 19.57 -31.69 6.10
N GLU A 211 20.63 -32.47 6.25
CA GLU A 211 21.63 -32.27 7.30
C GLU A 211 22.34 -30.92 7.17
N LYS A 212 22.75 -30.54 5.95
CA LYS A 212 23.39 -29.27 5.66
C LYS A 212 22.48 -28.08 6.03
N TYR A 213 21.26 -28.04 5.50
CA TYR A 213 20.33 -26.94 5.75
C TYR A 213 19.84 -26.91 7.20
N ARG A 214 19.73 -28.08 7.86
CA ARG A 214 19.48 -28.15 9.31
C ARG A 214 20.59 -27.47 10.09
N GLN A 215 21.85 -27.75 9.75
CA GLN A 215 22.99 -27.15 10.44
C GLN A 215 22.98 -25.62 10.28
N GLU A 216 22.78 -25.13 9.05
CA GLU A 216 22.66 -23.70 8.77
C GLU A 216 21.48 -23.07 9.55
N MET A 217 20.35 -23.76 9.65
CA MET A 217 19.17 -23.31 10.40
C MET A 217 19.43 -23.25 11.91
N ILE A 218 20.11 -24.25 12.49
CA ILE A 218 20.45 -24.28 13.92
C ILE A 218 21.43 -23.15 14.25
N GLU A 219 22.43 -22.91 13.40
CA GLU A 219 23.39 -21.83 13.56
C GLU A 219 22.65 -20.47 13.53
N ALA A 220 21.80 -20.23 12.53
CA ALA A 220 20.98 -19.02 12.44
C ALA A 220 20.07 -18.84 13.68
N ALA A 221 19.49 -19.90 14.21
CA ALA A 221 18.67 -19.85 15.42
C ALA A 221 19.50 -19.50 16.67
N ALA A 222 20.69 -20.10 16.80
CA ALA A 222 21.60 -19.85 17.91
C ALA A 222 22.10 -18.40 17.94
N GLU A 223 22.35 -17.80 16.78
CA GLU A 223 22.78 -16.39 16.64
C GLU A 223 21.76 -15.39 17.23
N GLN A 224 20.52 -15.77 17.44
CA GLN A 224 19.46 -14.88 17.92
C GLN A 224 19.36 -14.80 19.45
N ASP A 225 20.14 -15.61 20.17
CA ASP A 225 20.07 -15.69 21.64
C ASP A 225 21.43 -16.09 22.22
N ASP A 226 21.95 -15.31 23.18
CA ASP A 226 23.26 -15.52 23.78
C ASP A 226 23.37 -16.87 24.49
N GLU A 227 22.29 -17.35 25.14
CA GLU A 227 22.29 -18.66 25.83
C GLU A 227 22.32 -19.81 24.81
N LEU A 228 21.56 -19.71 23.73
CA LEU A 228 21.56 -20.68 22.63
C LEU A 228 22.92 -20.70 21.91
N MET A 229 23.51 -19.54 21.71
CA MET A 229 24.84 -19.42 21.08
C MET A 229 25.92 -20.09 21.95
N MET A 230 25.89 -19.90 23.27
CA MET A 230 26.84 -20.56 24.17
C MET A 230 26.71 -22.09 24.12
N LYS A 231 25.48 -22.63 24.20
CA LYS A 231 25.22 -24.06 24.06
C LYS A 231 25.74 -24.62 22.73
N TYR A 232 25.45 -23.90 21.63
CA TYR A 232 25.89 -24.31 20.29
C TYR A 232 27.42 -24.35 20.19
N LEU A 233 28.13 -23.35 20.73
CA LEU A 233 29.60 -23.30 20.74
C LEU A 233 30.24 -24.34 21.64
N ASP A 234 29.57 -24.74 22.75
CA ASP A 234 30.02 -25.80 23.63
C ASP A 234 29.76 -27.21 23.06
N GLY A 235 29.10 -27.28 21.86
CA GLY A 235 28.81 -28.51 21.18
C GLY A 235 27.60 -29.27 21.75
N GLU A 236 26.75 -28.62 22.54
CA GLU A 236 25.50 -29.17 23.04
C GLU A 236 24.42 -29.17 21.95
N GLU A 237 23.62 -30.22 21.87
CA GLU A 237 22.48 -30.27 20.97
C GLU A 237 21.36 -29.35 21.47
N LEU A 238 20.85 -28.47 20.58
CA LEU A 238 19.68 -27.67 20.88
C LEU A 238 18.41 -28.51 20.69
N SER A 239 17.51 -28.43 21.66
CA SER A 239 16.18 -29.06 21.57
C SER A 239 15.31 -28.37 20.51
N GLU A 240 14.27 -29.06 20.00
CA GLU A 240 13.31 -28.49 19.09
C GLU A 240 12.68 -27.18 19.61
N ALA A 241 12.39 -27.10 20.91
CA ALA A 241 11.82 -25.92 21.53
C ALA A 241 12.80 -24.74 21.53
N GLU A 242 14.08 -24.98 21.77
CA GLU A 242 15.13 -23.97 21.70
C GLU A 242 15.36 -23.47 20.28
N ILE A 243 15.42 -24.38 19.31
CA ILE A 243 15.53 -24.02 17.88
C ILE A 243 14.34 -23.16 17.49
N LYS A 244 13.12 -23.56 17.79
CA LYS A 244 11.90 -22.79 17.50
C LYS A 244 11.91 -21.41 18.16
N SER A 245 12.38 -21.31 19.41
CA SER A 245 12.50 -20.04 20.12
C SER A 245 13.48 -19.08 19.43
N GLY A 246 14.66 -19.58 19.04
CA GLY A 246 15.66 -18.79 18.30
C GLY A 246 15.14 -18.32 16.95
N LEU A 247 14.56 -19.21 16.15
CA LEU A 247 13.96 -18.89 14.86
C LEU A 247 12.83 -17.86 14.99
N ARG A 248 11.98 -17.98 16.01
CA ARG A 248 10.91 -17.02 16.29
C ARG A 248 11.47 -15.63 16.62
N LYS A 249 12.49 -15.55 17.51
CA LYS A 249 13.16 -14.29 17.84
C LYS A 249 13.72 -13.62 16.58
N GLY A 250 14.43 -14.39 15.74
CA GLY A 250 14.99 -13.90 14.49
C GLY A 250 13.92 -13.42 13.48
N THR A 251 12.78 -14.10 13.44
CA THR A 251 11.65 -13.70 12.57
C THR A 251 11.02 -12.40 13.07
N ILE A 252 10.76 -12.27 14.37
CA ILE A 252 10.14 -11.08 14.96
C ILE A 252 11.05 -9.85 14.82
N SER A 253 12.37 -10.01 14.93
CA SER A 253 13.35 -8.94 14.73
C SER A 253 13.66 -8.61 13.27
N ASN A 254 13.08 -9.34 12.31
CA ASN A 254 13.42 -9.29 10.88
C ASN A 254 14.89 -9.67 10.57
N ALA A 255 15.63 -10.28 11.49
CA ALA A 255 16.97 -10.78 11.25
C ALA A 255 16.98 -12.02 10.36
N LEU A 256 15.95 -12.87 10.50
CA LEU A 256 15.79 -14.09 9.73
C LEU A 256 14.48 -14.07 8.93
N ILE A 257 14.53 -14.62 7.74
CA ILE A 257 13.35 -14.85 6.89
C ILE A 257 13.15 -16.35 6.71
N LEU A 258 12.23 -16.91 7.48
CA LEU A 258 11.95 -18.34 7.40
C LEU A 258 11.27 -18.68 6.08
N MET A 259 11.70 -19.79 5.49
CA MET A 259 11.18 -20.24 4.20
C MET A 259 10.48 -21.59 4.33
N THR A 260 9.28 -21.64 3.76
CA THR A 260 8.47 -22.85 3.58
C THR A 260 8.20 -23.08 2.11
N CYS A 261 7.74 -24.24 1.72
CA CYS A 261 7.44 -24.57 0.32
C CYS A 261 6.19 -25.45 0.17
N GLY A 262 5.59 -25.40 -1.02
CA GLY A 262 4.43 -26.22 -1.30
C GLY A 262 3.81 -25.96 -2.68
N SER A 263 2.65 -26.54 -2.88
CA SER A 263 1.76 -26.26 -4.00
C SER A 263 0.32 -26.13 -3.49
N SER A 264 -0.14 -24.90 -3.37
CA SER A 264 -1.51 -24.61 -2.92
C SER A 264 -2.54 -25.20 -3.90
N TYR A 265 -2.28 -25.18 -5.21
CA TYR A 265 -3.15 -25.77 -6.21
C TYR A 265 -3.27 -27.30 -6.07
N LYS A 266 -2.18 -27.98 -5.76
CA LYS A 266 -2.12 -29.44 -5.52
C LYS A 266 -2.41 -29.84 -4.07
N ASN A 267 -2.77 -28.87 -3.21
CA ASN A 267 -3.12 -29.12 -1.80
C ASN A 267 -1.97 -29.73 -0.97
N LYS A 268 -0.72 -29.30 -1.22
CA LYS A 268 0.48 -29.83 -0.56
C LYS A 268 1.26 -28.72 0.15
N GLY A 269 1.61 -28.92 1.43
CA GLY A 269 2.45 -28.00 2.21
C GLY A 269 1.69 -26.83 2.87
N VAL A 270 0.37 -26.75 2.76
CA VAL A 270 -0.41 -25.63 3.33
C VAL A 270 -0.63 -25.79 4.84
N GLN A 271 -0.85 -27.01 5.33
CA GLN A 271 -0.97 -27.26 6.77
C GLN A 271 0.36 -26.97 7.48
N GLU A 272 1.46 -27.33 6.86
CA GLU A 272 2.81 -27.04 7.39
C GLU A 272 3.10 -25.52 7.37
N LEU A 273 2.59 -24.80 6.39
CA LEU A 273 2.61 -23.32 6.41
C LEU A 273 1.80 -22.78 7.58
N LEU A 274 0.58 -23.29 7.84
CA LEU A 274 -0.25 -22.89 8.98
C LEU A 274 0.45 -23.16 10.32
N ASN A 275 1.14 -24.30 10.47
CA ASN A 275 1.95 -24.61 11.64
C ASN A 275 3.07 -23.57 11.81
N ALA A 276 3.78 -23.23 10.73
CA ALA A 276 4.85 -22.23 10.76
C ALA A 276 4.32 -20.82 11.10
N ILE A 277 3.16 -20.41 10.62
CA ILE A 277 2.51 -19.15 10.97
C ILE A 277 2.28 -19.06 12.49
N VAL A 278 1.74 -20.13 13.08
CA VAL A 278 1.47 -20.18 14.53
C VAL A 278 2.76 -20.17 15.34
N ASP A 279 3.78 -20.94 14.91
CA ASP A 279 5.02 -21.12 15.65
C ASP A 279 5.93 -19.89 15.59
N TYR A 280 6.01 -19.19 14.44
CA TYR A 280 7.06 -18.20 14.20
C TYR A 280 6.58 -16.76 14.02
N LEU A 281 5.38 -16.51 13.49
CA LEU A 281 4.89 -15.15 13.35
C LEU A 281 4.45 -14.57 14.69
N PRO A 282 4.59 -13.25 14.87
CA PRO A 282 4.31 -12.60 16.14
C PRO A 282 2.82 -12.61 16.52
N SER A 283 2.58 -12.56 17.81
CA SER A 283 1.31 -12.14 18.42
C SER A 283 1.29 -10.62 18.60
N PRO A 284 0.15 -10.00 18.89
CA PRO A 284 0.08 -8.57 19.20
C PRO A 284 0.96 -8.13 20.39
N LEU A 285 1.37 -9.06 21.27
CA LEU A 285 2.26 -8.78 22.40
C LEU A 285 3.75 -8.76 22.03
N ASP A 286 4.12 -9.37 20.92
CA ASP A 286 5.51 -9.43 20.44
C ASP A 286 5.90 -8.18 19.63
N ILE A 287 4.93 -7.34 19.28
CA ILE A 287 5.13 -6.12 18.49
C ILE A 287 5.35 -4.93 19.44
N PRO A 288 6.23 -3.98 19.09
CA PRO A 288 6.40 -2.76 19.87
C PRO A 288 5.06 -2.02 20.08
N ASN A 289 4.91 -1.40 21.26
CA ASN A 289 3.75 -0.57 21.52
C ASN A 289 3.60 0.51 20.47
N ILE A 290 2.36 0.80 20.06
CA ILE A 290 2.11 1.84 19.09
C ILE A 290 2.38 3.22 19.69
N LYS A 291 3.07 4.06 18.94
CA LYS A 291 3.32 5.45 19.30
C LYS A 291 2.21 6.36 18.78
N GLY A 292 2.00 7.45 19.49
CA GLY A 292 1.09 8.50 19.11
C GLY A 292 1.46 9.81 19.81
N VAL A 293 0.66 10.83 19.61
CA VAL A 293 0.80 12.11 20.28
C VAL A 293 -0.48 12.42 21.06
N ASP A 294 -0.32 13.01 22.26
CA ASP A 294 -1.44 13.52 23.04
C ASP A 294 -1.92 14.90 22.55
N GLU A 295 -2.92 15.48 23.23
CA GLU A 295 -3.45 16.82 22.90
C GLU A 295 -2.40 17.94 23.02
N ASP A 296 -1.40 17.75 23.86
CA ASP A 296 -0.31 18.71 24.08
C ASP A 296 0.85 18.53 23.07
N GLY A 297 0.79 17.51 22.22
CA GLY A 297 1.81 17.17 21.21
C GLY A 297 2.99 16.38 21.78
N ASN A 298 2.87 15.77 22.97
CA ASN A 298 3.89 14.90 23.53
C ASN A 298 3.76 13.49 22.95
N GLU A 299 4.90 12.83 22.69
CA GLU A 299 4.90 11.43 22.33
C GLU A 299 4.42 10.55 23.49
N VAL A 300 3.46 9.70 23.21
CA VAL A 300 2.91 8.72 24.15
C VAL A 300 2.88 7.35 23.49
N GLU A 301 3.01 6.29 24.31
CA GLU A 301 2.91 4.91 23.87
C GLU A 301 1.61 4.29 24.38
N SER A 302 0.88 3.62 23.49
CA SER A 302 -0.31 2.86 23.83
C SER A 302 0.04 1.37 23.97
N LYS A 303 -0.09 0.83 25.18
CA LYS A 303 0.22 -0.59 25.47
C LYS A 303 -0.89 -1.49 24.96
N THR A 304 -0.51 -2.63 24.40
CA THR A 304 -1.43 -3.70 24.01
C THR A 304 -1.95 -4.44 25.26
N ASP A 305 -2.97 -3.85 25.91
CA ASP A 305 -3.60 -4.34 27.14
C ASP A 305 -5.10 -4.03 27.09
N ASP A 306 -5.94 -5.01 27.43
CA ASP A 306 -7.41 -4.86 27.46
C ASP A 306 -7.89 -3.84 28.50
N ASN A 307 -7.10 -3.60 29.56
CA ASN A 307 -7.42 -2.66 30.64
C ASN A 307 -6.90 -1.23 30.40
N ALA A 308 -6.16 -1.01 29.33
CA ALA A 308 -5.70 0.32 28.93
C ALA A 308 -6.85 1.13 28.31
N PRO A 309 -6.72 2.48 28.20
CA PRO A 309 -7.67 3.27 27.44
C PRO A 309 -7.79 2.80 26.00
N PHE A 310 -9.02 2.84 25.45
CA PHE A 310 -9.27 2.40 24.09
C PHE A 310 -8.55 3.29 23.07
N ALA A 311 -7.79 2.66 22.18
CA ALA A 311 -7.20 3.31 21.01
C ALA A 311 -7.18 2.35 19.82
N ALA A 312 -7.65 2.82 18.67
CA ALA A 312 -7.77 2.05 17.44
C ALA A 312 -7.47 2.92 16.22
N LEU A 313 -7.01 2.30 15.15
CA LEU A 313 -6.76 2.96 13.86
C LEU A 313 -7.78 2.48 12.84
N ALA A 314 -8.51 3.41 12.23
CA ALA A 314 -9.37 3.16 11.08
C ALA A 314 -8.51 3.02 9.83
N PHE A 315 -8.35 1.81 9.30
CA PHE A 315 -7.42 1.56 8.18
C PHE A 315 -8.12 1.35 6.84
N LYS A 316 -9.43 1.11 6.83
CA LYS A 316 -10.20 0.92 5.60
C LYS A 316 -11.64 1.36 5.79
N ILE A 317 -12.15 2.10 4.82
CA ILE A 317 -13.58 2.41 4.70
C ILE A 317 -14.14 1.64 3.50
N MET A 318 -15.35 1.13 3.63
CA MET A 318 -16.07 0.45 2.57
C MET A 318 -17.54 0.84 2.60
N THR A 319 -18.15 1.04 1.46
CA THR A 319 -19.58 1.29 1.35
C THR A 319 -20.29 -0.02 1.05
N ASP A 320 -21.19 -0.39 1.92
CA ASP A 320 -22.01 -1.60 1.78
C ASP A 320 -23.46 -1.25 1.44
N PRO A 321 -24.08 -1.94 0.45
CA PRO A 321 -25.45 -1.61 0.01
C PRO A 321 -26.52 -1.77 1.10
N TYR A 322 -26.28 -2.61 2.11
CA TYR A 322 -27.27 -2.97 3.13
C TYR A 322 -27.06 -2.26 4.47
N VAL A 323 -25.81 -2.09 4.89
CA VAL A 323 -25.49 -1.50 6.20
C VAL A 323 -24.89 -0.10 6.10
N GLY A 324 -24.61 0.38 4.88
CA GLY A 324 -24.03 1.68 4.64
C GLY A 324 -22.52 1.67 4.83
N LYS A 325 -21.99 2.69 5.51
CA LYS A 325 -20.55 2.85 5.74
C LYS A 325 -20.03 1.84 6.76
N LEU A 326 -19.05 1.04 6.35
CA LEU A 326 -18.27 0.14 7.18
C LEU A 326 -16.89 0.74 7.41
N CYS A 327 -16.49 0.87 8.67
CA CYS A 327 -15.17 1.32 9.07
C CYS A 327 -14.41 0.13 9.65
N PHE A 328 -13.40 -0.36 8.94
CA PHE A 328 -12.49 -1.38 9.44
C PHE A 328 -11.43 -0.72 10.32
N PHE A 329 -11.24 -1.28 11.50
CA PHE A 329 -10.30 -0.74 12.48
C PHE A 329 -9.51 -1.83 13.19
N ARG A 330 -8.27 -1.51 13.56
CA ARG A 330 -7.42 -2.31 14.42
C ARG A 330 -7.41 -1.69 15.82
N VAL A 331 -7.72 -2.50 16.83
CA VAL A 331 -7.60 -2.11 18.23
C VAL A 331 -6.17 -2.33 18.69
N TYR A 332 -5.51 -1.28 19.15
CA TYR A 332 -4.15 -1.36 19.69
C TYR A 332 -4.13 -1.45 21.22
N SER A 333 -5.08 -0.81 21.87
CA SER A 333 -5.23 -0.86 23.33
C SER A 333 -6.69 -0.79 23.76
N GLY A 334 -6.94 -1.27 24.97
CA GLY A 334 -8.24 -1.20 25.59
C GLY A 334 -9.29 -2.11 24.95
N THR A 335 -10.53 -1.85 25.29
CA THR A 335 -11.70 -2.57 24.78
C THR A 335 -12.80 -1.59 24.40
N CYS A 336 -13.63 -1.99 23.44
CA CYS A 336 -14.79 -1.21 23.05
C CYS A 336 -16.02 -2.09 22.87
N THR A 337 -17.19 -1.62 23.35
CA THR A 337 -18.46 -2.32 23.22
C THR A 337 -19.39 -1.59 22.25
N THR A 338 -20.33 -2.33 21.68
CA THR A 338 -21.41 -1.77 20.87
C THR A 338 -22.15 -0.68 21.65
N GLY A 339 -22.37 0.46 21.03
CA GLY A 339 -23.05 1.62 21.65
C GLY A 339 -22.14 2.59 22.41
N THR A 340 -20.84 2.30 22.52
CA THR A 340 -19.87 3.21 23.15
C THR A 340 -19.68 4.48 22.33
N THR A 341 -19.56 5.60 23.01
CA THR A 341 -19.13 6.87 22.41
C THR A 341 -17.60 6.90 22.37
N ILE A 342 -17.06 7.18 21.20
CA ILE A 342 -15.63 7.30 20.93
C ILE A 342 -15.29 8.69 20.43
N LEU A 343 -14.04 9.09 20.53
CA LEU A 343 -13.48 10.29 19.92
C LEU A 343 -12.72 9.89 18.64
N ASN A 344 -13.06 10.52 17.52
CA ASN A 344 -12.16 10.61 16.38
C ASN A 344 -11.14 11.72 16.66
N ALA A 345 -9.98 11.36 17.19
CA ALA A 345 -8.97 12.32 17.63
C ALA A 345 -8.36 13.10 16.45
N THR A 346 -8.30 12.53 15.26
CA THR A 346 -7.78 13.19 14.06
C THR A 346 -8.63 14.38 13.63
N LYS A 347 -9.95 14.30 13.84
CA LYS A 347 -10.93 15.33 13.43
C LYS A 347 -11.57 16.06 14.60
N ASP A 348 -11.20 15.72 15.83
CA ASP A 348 -11.80 16.22 17.07
C ASP A 348 -13.34 16.14 17.07
N LYS A 349 -13.86 14.94 16.74
CA LYS A 349 -15.30 14.69 16.69
C LYS A 349 -15.67 13.43 17.46
N LYS A 350 -16.71 13.56 18.31
CA LYS A 350 -17.28 12.40 19.00
C LYS A 350 -18.31 11.71 18.11
N ASP A 351 -18.24 10.38 18.05
CA ASP A 351 -19.14 9.53 17.30
C ASP A 351 -19.55 8.31 18.16
N ARG A 352 -20.60 7.59 17.76
CA ARG A 352 -21.08 6.43 18.50
C ARG A 352 -20.99 5.18 17.63
N ILE A 353 -20.31 4.15 18.13
CA ILE A 353 -20.29 2.85 17.47
C ILE A 353 -21.68 2.22 17.52
N GLY A 354 -22.33 2.08 16.38
CA GLY A 354 -23.66 1.49 16.29
C GLY A 354 -23.62 -0.03 16.47
N ARG A 355 -22.84 -0.72 15.67
CA ARG A 355 -22.61 -2.18 15.68
C ARG A 355 -21.14 -2.48 15.42
N ILE A 356 -20.68 -3.59 15.98
CA ILE A 356 -19.34 -4.11 15.71
C ILE A 356 -19.49 -5.46 15.00
N LEU A 357 -18.75 -5.64 13.93
CA LEU A 357 -18.82 -6.79 13.05
C LEU A 357 -17.46 -7.47 12.95
N LEU A 358 -17.44 -8.78 13.09
CA LEU A 358 -16.34 -9.60 12.64
C LEU A 358 -16.58 -9.99 11.18
N MET A 359 -15.60 -9.76 10.34
CA MET A 359 -15.72 -9.97 8.90
C MET A 359 -15.11 -11.29 8.47
N HIS A 360 -15.79 -11.99 7.59
CA HIS A 360 -15.30 -13.18 6.89
C HIS A 360 -15.54 -12.99 5.39
N ALA A 361 -14.61 -12.28 4.73
CA ALA A 361 -14.80 -11.75 3.39
C ALA A 361 -16.07 -10.88 3.29
N ASN A 362 -17.14 -11.34 2.62
CA ASN A 362 -18.42 -10.65 2.52
C ASN A 362 -19.46 -11.07 3.58
N HIS A 363 -19.15 -12.07 4.41
CA HIS A 363 -20.02 -12.50 5.50
C HIS A 363 -19.74 -11.70 6.77
N ARG A 364 -20.79 -11.40 7.53
CA ARG A 364 -20.74 -10.56 8.74
C ARG A 364 -21.27 -11.32 9.93
N GLN A 365 -20.57 -11.19 11.04
CA GLN A 365 -20.99 -11.71 12.33
C GLN A 365 -21.02 -10.56 13.33
N ASP A 366 -22.17 -10.28 13.92
CA ASP A 366 -22.28 -9.28 15.00
C ASP A 366 -21.53 -9.78 16.24
N ILE A 367 -20.73 -8.87 16.84
CA ILE A 367 -20.06 -9.09 18.11
C ILE A 367 -20.36 -7.91 19.04
N GLU A 368 -20.43 -8.18 20.35
CA GLU A 368 -20.74 -7.13 21.32
C GLU A 368 -19.52 -6.32 21.74
N LYS A 369 -18.33 -6.91 21.73
CA LYS A 369 -17.12 -6.31 22.28
C LYS A 369 -15.90 -6.68 21.44
N VAL A 370 -14.98 -5.74 21.30
CA VAL A 370 -13.64 -5.94 20.75
C VAL A 370 -12.60 -5.67 21.84
N TYR A 371 -11.44 -6.28 21.67
CA TYR A 371 -10.32 -6.28 22.60
C TYR A 371 -9.04 -5.78 21.92
N ALA A 372 -8.03 -5.42 22.72
CA ALA A 372 -6.71 -5.11 22.20
C ALA A 372 -6.21 -6.21 21.25
N GLY A 373 -5.60 -5.83 20.12
CA GLY A 373 -5.15 -6.78 19.10
C GLY A 373 -6.21 -7.26 18.11
N ASP A 374 -7.49 -6.93 18.29
CA ASP A 374 -8.55 -7.34 17.39
C ASP A 374 -8.60 -6.46 16.11
N ILE A 375 -9.01 -7.10 15.02
CA ILE A 375 -9.39 -6.43 13.76
C ILE A 375 -10.89 -6.64 13.56
N ALA A 376 -11.65 -5.56 13.43
CA ALA A 376 -13.09 -5.60 13.29
C ALA A 376 -13.60 -4.48 12.37
N ALA A 377 -14.89 -4.49 12.07
CA ALA A 377 -15.57 -3.41 11.36
C ALA A 377 -16.65 -2.77 12.24
N ALA A 378 -16.78 -1.46 12.18
CA ALA A 378 -17.83 -0.72 12.85
C ALA A 378 -18.84 -0.16 11.85
N VAL A 379 -20.12 -0.16 12.25
CA VAL A 379 -21.23 0.48 11.55
C VAL A 379 -21.72 1.65 12.38
N GLY A 380 -22.12 2.73 11.71
CA GLY A 380 -22.72 3.89 12.35
C GLY A 380 -21.78 5.08 12.52
N LEU A 381 -20.51 4.92 12.24
CA LEU A 381 -19.52 6.01 12.24
C LEU A 381 -19.71 6.88 10.99
N LYS A 382 -19.96 8.19 11.18
CA LYS A 382 -20.31 9.12 10.10
C LYS A 382 -19.10 9.83 9.53
N ASP A 383 -18.30 10.42 10.41
CA ASP A 383 -17.21 11.35 10.06
C ASP A 383 -15.82 10.69 10.12
N VAL A 384 -15.73 9.37 9.90
CA VAL A 384 -14.46 8.63 9.94
C VAL A 384 -13.93 8.40 8.53
N SER A 385 -12.66 8.66 8.32
CA SER A 385 -11.91 8.38 7.10
C SER A 385 -10.78 7.38 7.35
N THR A 386 -10.22 6.82 6.29
CA THR A 386 -9.03 5.96 6.38
C THR A 386 -7.86 6.75 6.96
N GLY A 387 -7.21 6.20 7.98
CA GLY A 387 -6.11 6.84 8.71
C GLY A 387 -6.53 7.56 10.00
N ASP A 388 -7.82 7.72 10.26
CA ASP A 388 -8.29 8.37 11.48
C ASP A 388 -8.05 7.50 12.72
N THR A 389 -7.70 8.14 13.82
CA THR A 389 -7.59 7.49 15.14
C THR A 389 -8.91 7.57 15.90
N LEU A 390 -9.34 6.43 16.41
CA LEU A 390 -10.52 6.28 17.25
C LEU A 390 -10.07 5.94 18.67
N CYS A 391 -10.43 6.77 19.65
CA CYS A 391 -9.95 6.57 21.02
C CYS A 391 -11.03 6.88 22.08
N ASP A 392 -10.66 6.61 23.32
CA ASP A 392 -11.44 7.02 24.51
C ASP A 392 -11.49 8.54 24.58
N PRO A 393 -12.70 9.17 24.69
CA PRO A 393 -12.83 10.61 24.80
C PRO A 393 -12.13 11.26 26.02
N ASP A 394 -11.87 10.47 27.08
CA ASP A 394 -11.21 10.95 28.29
C ASP A 394 -9.67 10.76 28.24
N HIS A 395 -9.16 10.05 27.23
CA HIS A 395 -7.75 9.78 27.00
C HIS A 395 -7.41 9.97 25.52
N PRO A 396 -7.46 11.19 25.00
CA PRO A 396 -7.19 11.46 23.58
C PRO A 396 -5.76 11.12 23.20
N ILE A 397 -5.64 10.40 22.08
CA ILE A 397 -4.36 10.10 21.43
C ILE A 397 -4.56 10.12 19.92
N ILE A 398 -3.59 10.66 19.20
CA ILE A 398 -3.50 10.55 17.74
C ILE A 398 -2.37 9.59 17.42
N LEU A 399 -2.71 8.44 16.88
CA LEU A 399 -1.75 7.46 16.40
C LEU A 399 -1.08 7.97 15.12
N GLU A 400 0.13 7.49 14.86
CA GLU A 400 0.88 7.85 13.65
C GLU A 400 0.02 7.69 12.39
N SER A 401 -0.08 8.76 11.60
CA SER A 401 -0.92 8.82 10.41
C SER A 401 -0.34 8.01 9.25
N MET A 402 -1.20 7.55 8.35
CA MET A 402 -0.81 6.95 7.08
C MET A 402 -0.61 8.05 6.03
N GLU A 403 0.50 7.99 5.31
CA GLU A 403 0.73 8.83 4.15
C GLU A 403 0.30 8.09 2.88
N PHE A 404 -0.41 8.78 2.00
CA PHE A 404 -0.89 8.21 0.75
C PHE A 404 -0.24 8.90 -0.45
N PRO A 405 0.18 8.15 -1.49
CA PRO A 405 0.76 8.73 -2.69
C PRO A 405 -0.29 9.53 -3.48
N GLU A 406 0.17 10.56 -4.17
CA GLU A 406 -0.68 11.34 -5.07
C GLU A 406 -0.99 10.56 -6.34
N PRO A 407 -2.21 10.72 -6.90
CA PRO A 407 -2.57 10.15 -8.19
C PRO A 407 -1.62 10.59 -9.30
N VAL A 408 -1.38 9.73 -10.29
CA VAL A 408 -0.44 9.98 -11.39
C VAL A 408 -1.12 10.11 -12.75
N ILE A 409 -2.36 9.63 -12.90
CA ILE A 409 -3.17 9.82 -14.10
C ILE A 409 -4.55 10.35 -13.76
N ASP A 410 -5.14 11.07 -14.70
CA ASP A 410 -6.52 11.55 -14.63
C ASP A 410 -7.29 11.30 -15.93
N ILE A 411 -8.61 11.19 -15.82
CA ILE A 411 -9.52 11.09 -16.94
C ILE A 411 -10.76 11.95 -16.72
N ALA A 412 -11.28 12.53 -17.78
CA ALA A 412 -12.57 13.20 -17.75
C ALA A 412 -13.71 12.18 -17.86
N ILE A 413 -14.72 12.33 -17.04
CA ILE A 413 -15.95 11.55 -17.13
C ILE A 413 -17.16 12.47 -17.28
N GLU A 414 -18.10 12.08 -18.12
CA GLU A 414 -19.30 12.84 -18.38
C GLU A 414 -20.53 11.97 -18.15
N PRO A 415 -21.49 12.41 -17.33
CA PRO A 415 -22.75 11.69 -17.16
C PRO A 415 -23.58 11.80 -18.43
N LYS A 416 -24.32 10.75 -18.76
CA LYS A 416 -25.17 10.69 -19.95
C LYS A 416 -26.30 11.71 -19.93
N ASP A 417 -26.82 12.01 -18.74
CA ASP A 417 -27.89 12.96 -18.50
C ASP A 417 -27.79 13.59 -17.10
N LYS A 418 -28.66 14.55 -16.79
CA LYS A 418 -28.65 15.26 -15.52
C LYS A 418 -28.91 14.34 -14.31
N ALA A 419 -29.80 13.33 -14.44
CA ALA A 419 -30.09 12.39 -13.37
C ALA A 419 -28.90 11.49 -13.05
N ASN A 420 -28.15 11.07 -14.08
CA ASN A 420 -26.86 10.37 -13.90
C ASN A 420 -25.78 11.29 -13.30
N GLY A 421 -25.82 12.61 -13.57
CA GLY A 421 -24.90 13.58 -12.96
C GLY A 421 -25.03 13.66 -11.45
N GLU A 422 -26.26 13.73 -10.92
CA GLU A 422 -26.52 13.74 -9.47
C GLU A 422 -26.05 12.43 -8.81
N LYS A 423 -26.40 11.28 -9.41
CA LYS A 423 -25.93 9.96 -8.93
C LYS A 423 -24.42 9.84 -8.97
N MET A 424 -23.77 10.34 -10.05
CA MET A 424 -22.34 10.30 -10.23
C MET A 424 -21.61 11.09 -9.13
N GLY A 425 -22.08 12.29 -8.78
CA GLY A 425 -21.51 13.10 -7.70
C GLY A 425 -21.53 12.35 -6.35
N ILE A 426 -22.68 11.73 -6.00
CA ILE A 426 -22.82 10.94 -4.77
C ILE A 426 -21.91 9.71 -4.80
N ALA A 427 -21.85 9.01 -5.92
CA ALA A 427 -21.03 7.81 -6.07
C ALA A 427 -19.53 8.12 -5.97
N LEU A 428 -19.08 9.18 -6.65
CA LEU A 428 -17.68 9.62 -6.61
C LEU A 428 -17.25 10.05 -5.21
N ALA A 429 -18.11 10.76 -4.47
CA ALA A 429 -17.83 11.13 -3.08
C ALA A 429 -17.63 9.89 -2.21
N LYS A 430 -18.47 8.86 -2.35
CA LYS A 430 -18.33 7.60 -1.62
C LYS A 430 -17.05 6.86 -1.99
N LEU A 431 -16.71 6.77 -3.27
CA LEU A 431 -15.49 6.13 -3.74
C LEU A 431 -14.23 6.86 -3.24
N ALA A 432 -14.27 8.20 -3.17
CA ALA A 432 -13.17 8.99 -2.60
C ALA A 432 -13.04 8.81 -1.07
N GLU A 433 -14.13 8.50 -0.36
CA GLU A 433 -14.04 8.14 1.07
C GLU A 433 -13.42 6.75 1.29
N GLU A 434 -13.64 5.82 0.35
CA GLU A 434 -13.09 4.46 0.40
C GLU A 434 -11.60 4.43 0.08
N ASP A 435 -11.18 5.19 -0.93
CA ASP A 435 -9.82 5.19 -1.46
C ASP A 435 -9.19 6.60 -1.42
N PRO A 436 -8.27 6.85 -0.49
CA PRO A 436 -7.61 8.16 -0.36
C PRO A 436 -6.70 8.52 -1.55
N THR A 437 -6.33 7.57 -2.42
CA THR A 437 -5.57 7.83 -3.65
C THR A 437 -6.45 8.12 -4.84
N PHE A 438 -7.76 7.94 -4.71
CA PHE A 438 -8.73 8.35 -5.69
C PHE A 438 -9.17 9.79 -5.41
N LYS A 439 -8.98 10.68 -6.38
CA LYS A 439 -9.41 12.10 -6.29
C LYS A 439 -10.41 12.42 -7.38
N THR A 440 -11.30 13.34 -7.08
CA THR A 440 -12.28 13.83 -8.04
C THR A 440 -12.54 15.33 -7.85
N TRP A 441 -12.67 16.05 -8.95
CA TRP A 441 -12.99 17.47 -8.95
C TRP A 441 -13.69 17.86 -10.26
N THR A 442 -14.27 19.04 -10.28
CA THR A 442 -14.78 19.64 -11.52
C THR A 442 -13.75 20.63 -12.05
N ASP A 443 -13.32 20.43 -13.29
CA ASP A 443 -12.45 21.37 -13.97
C ASP A 443 -13.23 22.66 -14.22
N GLN A 444 -12.74 23.78 -13.69
CA GLN A 444 -13.40 25.08 -13.76
C GLN A 444 -13.45 25.66 -15.18
N GLU A 445 -12.49 25.28 -16.03
CA GLU A 445 -12.41 25.78 -17.40
C GLU A 445 -13.35 25.01 -18.35
N SER A 446 -13.31 23.69 -18.28
CA SER A 446 -14.11 22.80 -19.15
C SER A 446 -15.48 22.44 -18.58
N GLY A 447 -15.68 22.59 -17.27
CA GLY A 447 -16.86 22.13 -16.56
C GLY A 447 -16.97 20.59 -16.46
N GLN A 448 -15.97 19.87 -16.90
CA GLN A 448 -15.94 18.40 -16.87
C GLN A 448 -15.62 17.88 -15.46
N THR A 449 -16.18 16.74 -15.12
CA THR A 449 -15.77 16.01 -13.92
C THR A 449 -14.51 15.21 -14.23
N ILE A 450 -13.44 15.46 -13.47
CA ILE A 450 -12.16 14.76 -13.57
C ILE A 450 -12.08 13.76 -12.44
N ILE A 451 -11.59 12.56 -12.73
CA ILE A 451 -11.21 11.55 -11.75
C ILE A 451 -9.74 11.20 -11.94
N ALA A 452 -9.02 11.07 -10.84
CA ALA A 452 -7.59 10.79 -10.82
C ALA A 452 -7.28 9.56 -9.97
N GLY A 453 -6.28 8.78 -10.37
CA GLY A 453 -5.89 7.53 -9.71
C GLY A 453 -4.44 7.12 -9.98
N MET A 454 -4.07 5.97 -9.45
CA MET A 454 -2.70 5.44 -9.47
C MET A 454 -2.29 4.80 -10.80
N GLY A 455 -3.26 4.44 -11.65
CA GLY A 455 -3.01 3.79 -12.94
C GLY A 455 -4.27 3.58 -13.75
N GLU A 456 -4.12 3.12 -15.00
CA GLU A 456 -5.25 2.86 -15.90
C GLU A 456 -6.22 1.84 -15.33
N LEU A 457 -5.70 0.74 -14.77
CA LEU A 457 -6.51 -0.32 -14.18
C LEU A 457 -7.30 0.19 -12.97
N HIS A 458 -6.70 1.04 -12.14
CA HIS A 458 -7.38 1.65 -11.00
C HIS A 458 -8.60 2.47 -11.46
N LEU A 459 -8.42 3.36 -12.44
CA LEU A 459 -9.52 4.19 -12.97
C LEU A 459 -10.57 3.37 -13.72
N ASP A 460 -10.18 2.32 -14.45
CA ASP A 460 -11.10 1.40 -15.09
C ASP A 460 -12.03 0.72 -14.08
N ILE A 461 -11.48 0.29 -12.94
CA ILE A 461 -12.26 -0.33 -11.87
C ILE A 461 -13.22 0.67 -11.24
N ILE A 462 -12.78 1.90 -10.98
CA ILE A 462 -13.65 2.98 -10.47
C ILE A 462 -14.82 3.23 -11.43
N VAL A 463 -14.55 3.35 -12.72
CA VAL A 463 -15.59 3.54 -13.75
C VAL A 463 -16.55 2.35 -13.83
N ASP A 464 -16.03 1.14 -13.73
CA ASP A 464 -16.85 -0.07 -13.74
C ASP A 464 -17.74 -0.16 -12.48
N ARG A 465 -17.21 0.20 -11.31
CA ARG A 465 -17.98 0.32 -10.06
C ARG A 465 -19.10 1.38 -10.18
N LEU A 466 -18.80 2.55 -10.77
CA LEU A 466 -19.83 3.57 -11.05
C LEU A 466 -21.00 2.98 -11.85
N LYS A 467 -20.69 2.20 -12.89
CA LYS A 467 -21.71 1.58 -13.76
C LYS A 467 -22.47 0.43 -13.08
N ARG A 468 -21.75 -0.49 -12.44
CA ARG A 468 -22.35 -1.73 -11.88
C ARG A 468 -22.97 -1.54 -10.51
N GLU A 469 -22.27 -0.90 -9.58
CA GLU A 469 -22.74 -0.74 -8.20
C GLU A 469 -23.70 0.44 -8.07
N PHE A 470 -23.33 1.60 -8.63
CA PHE A 470 -24.09 2.84 -8.48
C PHE A 470 -25.09 3.09 -9.62
N LYS A 471 -25.10 2.25 -10.65
CA LYS A 471 -26.00 2.38 -11.82
C LYS A 471 -25.91 3.75 -12.50
N VAL A 472 -24.68 4.27 -12.62
CA VAL A 472 -24.38 5.53 -13.30
C VAL A 472 -24.00 5.24 -14.74
N GLU A 473 -24.72 5.83 -15.70
CA GLU A 473 -24.32 5.81 -17.11
C GLU A 473 -23.46 7.04 -17.40
N CYS A 474 -22.17 6.79 -17.76
CA CYS A 474 -21.21 7.84 -18.09
C CYS A 474 -20.34 7.47 -19.30
N THR A 475 -19.82 8.48 -19.97
CA THR A 475 -18.77 8.37 -20.98
C THR A 475 -17.43 8.72 -20.38
N VAL A 476 -16.36 8.08 -20.87
CA VAL A 476 -15.01 8.19 -20.33
C VAL A 476 -14.11 8.77 -21.40
N GLY A 477 -13.36 9.82 -21.06
CA GLY A 477 -12.36 10.42 -21.91
C GLY A 477 -11.08 9.58 -22.01
N LYS A 478 -10.08 10.08 -22.73
CA LYS A 478 -8.75 9.44 -22.78
C LYS A 478 -7.95 9.79 -21.52
N PRO A 479 -7.13 8.86 -21.01
CA PRO A 479 -6.24 9.15 -19.91
C PRO A 479 -5.31 10.33 -20.21
N GLN A 480 -5.09 11.16 -19.21
CA GLN A 480 -4.18 12.29 -19.24
C GLN A 480 -3.12 12.08 -18.17
N VAL A 481 -1.92 12.58 -18.39
CA VAL A 481 -0.85 12.56 -17.41
C VAL A 481 -1.00 13.74 -16.48
N SER A 482 -0.93 13.50 -15.16
CA SER A 482 -0.88 14.56 -14.15
C SER A 482 0.50 15.19 -14.11
N TYR A 483 0.72 16.18 -14.97
CA TYR A 483 1.92 16.99 -14.92
C TYR A 483 1.97 17.87 -13.68
N LYS A 484 3.16 18.31 -13.31
CA LYS A 484 3.40 19.30 -12.24
C LYS A 484 4.25 20.44 -12.80
N GLU A 485 4.33 21.53 -12.08
CA GLU A 485 5.27 22.61 -12.35
C GLU A 485 6.25 22.76 -11.18
N THR A 486 7.43 23.31 -11.41
CA THR A 486 8.36 23.72 -10.36
C THR A 486 9.20 24.90 -10.82
N ILE A 487 9.97 25.51 -9.92
CA ILE A 487 10.86 26.62 -10.20
C ILE A 487 12.32 26.17 -10.16
N ARG A 488 13.19 26.86 -10.91
CA ARG A 488 14.62 26.52 -11.00
C ARG A 488 15.53 27.49 -10.26
N ASN A 489 15.14 28.73 -10.11
CA ASN A 489 15.99 29.78 -9.57
C ASN A 489 15.37 30.40 -8.34
N LYS A 490 16.24 30.84 -7.41
CA LYS A 490 15.85 31.70 -6.30
C LYS A 490 15.55 33.11 -6.81
N VAL A 491 14.43 33.68 -6.38
CA VAL A 491 14.00 35.03 -6.74
C VAL A 491 13.40 35.76 -5.55
N LYS A 492 13.45 37.09 -5.58
CA LYS A 492 12.75 37.95 -4.65
C LYS A 492 11.75 38.81 -5.41
N VAL A 493 10.50 38.73 -5.05
CA VAL A 493 9.39 39.37 -5.81
C VAL A 493 8.40 40.06 -4.89
N GLN A 494 7.78 41.11 -5.44
CA GLN A 494 6.71 41.85 -4.78
C GLN A 494 5.37 41.59 -5.45
N GLY A 495 4.34 41.37 -4.66
CA GLY A 495 2.95 41.42 -5.07
C GLY A 495 2.23 42.55 -4.35
N LYS A 496 1.80 43.55 -5.11
CA LYS A 496 1.09 44.68 -4.60
C LYS A 496 -0.28 44.80 -5.24
N PHE A 497 -1.31 44.69 -4.42
CA PHE A 497 -2.69 44.87 -4.84
C PHE A 497 -3.26 46.15 -4.24
N VAL A 498 -3.60 47.08 -5.13
CA VAL A 498 -4.22 48.35 -4.76
C VAL A 498 -5.43 48.56 -5.66
N ARG A 499 -6.61 48.72 -5.06
CA ARG A 499 -7.85 49.05 -5.79
C ARG A 499 -8.63 50.09 -5.01
N GLN A 500 -8.95 51.19 -5.67
CA GLN A 500 -9.87 52.19 -5.16
C GLN A 500 -11.18 52.14 -5.93
N SER A 501 -12.27 51.82 -5.26
CA SER A 501 -13.61 51.86 -5.82
C SER A 501 -14.55 52.49 -4.79
N GLY A 502 -14.76 53.82 -4.89
CA GLY A 502 -15.80 54.56 -4.20
C GLY A 502 -16.02 54.26 -2.70
N GLY A 503 -15.25 54.85 -1.79
CA GLY A 503 -15.50 54.83 -0.36
C GLY A 503 -14.50 54.04 0.48
N HIS A 504 -14.31 52.76 0.23
CA HIS A 504 -13.25 51.93 0.85
C HIS A 504 -12.32 51.39 -0.21
N GLY A 505 -11.01 51.59 -0.06
CA GLY A 505 -9.98 50.99 -0.88
C GLY A 505 -9.69 49.52 -0.51
N GLN A 506 -8.92 48.85 -1.33
CA GLN A 506 -8.33 47.55 -1.01
C GLN A 506 -6.81 47.68 -1.14
N TYR A 507 -6.06 47.24 -0.12
CA TYR A 507 -4.61 47.33 -0.09
C TYR A 507 -3.99 46.07 0.48
N GLY A 508 -3.05 45.47 -0.27
CA GLY A 508 -2.21 44.38 0.17
C GLY A 508 -0.85 44.46 -0.54
N ASP A 509 0.23 44.31 0.23
CA ASP A 509 1.59 44.38 -0.29
C ASP A 509 2.46 43.36 0.44
N VAL A 510 3.04 42.42 -0.33
CA VAL A 510 3.85 41.33 0.19
C VAL A 510 5.11 41.14 -0.65
N TRP A 511 6.20 40.75 0.01
CA TRP A 511 7.45 40.38 -0.64
C TRP A 511 7.80 38.94 -0.30
N PHE A 512 7.94 38.11 -1.33
CA PHE A 512 8.41 36.74 -1.20
C PHE A 512 9.84 36.56 -1.68
N GLU A 513 10.63 35.83 -0.90
CA GLU A 513 11.78 35.09 -1.42
C GLU A 513 11.32 33.67 -1.76
N MET A 514 11.36 33.31 -3.03
CA MET A 514 11.00 31.99 -3.52
C MET A 514 12.26 31.25 -3.94
N GLU A 515 12.41 30.01 -3.50
CA GLU A 515 13.56 29.15 -3.82
C GLU A 515 13.10 27.71 -4.11
N PRO A 516 13.78 27.03 -5.07
CA PRO A 516 13.51 25.62 -5.33
C PRO A 516 13.94 24.76 -4.15
N LEU A 517 13.24 23.65 -3.94
CA LEU A 517 13.57 22.60 -2.99
C LEU A 517 13.91 21.30 -3.70
N GLU A 518 14.41 20.34 -2.94
CA GLU A 518 14.63 18.98 -3.43
C GLU A 518 13.32 18.33 -3.84
N PRO A 519 13.32 17.46 -4.86
CA PRO A 519 12.15 16.73 -5.29
C PRO A 519 11.44 16.01 -4.14
N GLY A 520 10.11 16.14 -4.08
CA GLY A 520 9.28 15.55 -3.02
C GLY A 520 9.14 16.39 -1.76
N SER A 521 9.76 17.58 -1.69
CA SER A 521 9.65 18.48 -0.53
C SER A 521 8.32 19.24 -0.44
N GLY A 522 7.52 19.21 -1.50
CA GLY A 522 6.23 19.88 -1.57
C GLY A 522 6.33 21.41 -1.51
N VAL A 523 5.26 22.06 -1.02
CA VAL A 523 5.17 23.53 -0.88
C VAL A 523 5.40 23.93 0.56
N GLN A 524 6.47 24.68 0.81
CA GLN A 524 6.81 25.19 2.14
C GLN A 524 6.59 26.69 2.21
N PHE A 525 6.03 27.15 3.32
CA PHE A 525 5.83 28.57 3.63
C PHE A 525 6.50 28.93 4.97
N GLU A 526 7.20 30.05 5.00
CA GLU A 526 7.81 30.60 6.20
C GLU A 526 7.56 32.11 6.25
N SER A 527 7.32 32.66 7.43
CA SER A 527 7.25 34.12 7.62
C SER A 527 8.45 34.61 8.44
N LYS A 528 9.18 35.60 7.89
CA LYS A 528 10.30 36.28 8.53
C LYS A 528 9.99 37.76 8.72
N ILE A 529 8.71 38.14 8.86
CA ILE A 529 8.32 39.51 9.08
C ILE A 529 8.84 39.99 10.45
N VAL A 530 9.53 41.14 10.45
CA VAL A 530 10.04 41.82 11.64
C VAL A 530 9.41 43.20 11.74
N GLY A 531 9.14 43.66 12.97
CA GLY A 531 8.68 45.01 13.22
C GLY A 531 7.22 45.32 12.86
N GLY A 532 6.40 44.28 12.59
CA GLY A 532 4.96 44.46 12.33
C GLY A 532 4.62 45.05 10.96
N ALA A 533 5.51 44.94 9.97
CA ALA A 533 5.29 45.38 8.58
C ALA A 533 4.03 44.76 7.97
N VAL A 534 3.70 43.53 8.33
CA VAL A 534 2.43 42.87 8.06
C VAL A 534 1.85 42.37 9.38
N PRO A 535 0.62 42.75 9.77
CA PRO A 535 -0.05 42.24 10.96
C PRO A 535 -0.18 40.68 10.91
N LYS A 536 -0.07 40.05 12.09
CA LYS A 536 -0.10 38.57 12.23
C LYS A 536 -1.36 37.94 11.65
N GLU A 537 -2.49 38.63 11.76
CA GLU A 537 -3.80 38.18 11.24
C GLU A 537 -3.82 37.96 9.71
N TYR A 538 -2.94 38.65 8.97
CA TYR A 538 -2.86 38.51 7.50
C TYR A 538 -1.87 37.45 7.04
N ILE A 539 -1.04 36.88 7.94
CA ILE A 539 -0.05 35.85 7.54
C ILE A 539 -0.74 34.61 7.02
N LYS A 540 -1.80 34.14 7.66
CA LYS A 540 -2.57 32.98 7.20
C LYS A 540 -3.28 33.23 5.86
N PRO A 541 -4.01 34.32 5.64
CA PRO A 541 -4.53 34.69 4.32
C PRO A 541 -3.47 34.76 3.21
N ILE A 542 -2.25 35.25 3.53
CA ILE A 542 -1.12 35.27 2.58
C ILE A 542 -0.70 33.85 2.21
N GLU A 543 -0.53 32.96 3.20
CA GLU A 543 -0.21 31.56 2.97
C GLU A 543 -1.29 30.87 2.13
N ASP A 544 -2.56 31.07 2.44
CA ASP A 544 -3.68 30.49 1.71
C ASP A 544 -3.70 30.97 0.26
N GLY A 545 -3.48 32.27 0.02
CA GLY A 545 -3.38 32.85 -1.33
C GLY A 545 -2.22 32.31 -2.15
N LEU A 546 -1.07 32.04 -1.50
CA LEU A 546 0.08 31.38 -2.11
C LEU A 546 -0.26 29.95 -2.51
N ARG A 547 -0.80 29.17 -1.57
CA ARG A 547 -1.12 27.75 -1.79
C ARG A 547 -2.20 27.57 -2.85
N GLU A 548 -3.25 28.36 -2.85
CA GLU A 548 -4.28 28.35 -3.89
C GLU A 548 -3.71 28.68 -5.27
N SER A 549 -2.80 29.66 -5.35
CA SER A 549 -2.14 30.02 -6.60
C SER A 549 -1.20 28.92 -7.09
N ALA A 550 -0.51 28.24 -6.16
CA ALA A 550 0.35 27.12 -6.49
C ALA A 550 -0.42 25.95 -7.12
N MET A 551 -1.69 25.76 -6.78
CA MET A 551 -2.52 24.70 -7.39
C MET A 551 -2.87 24.96 -8.85
N SER A 552 -2.78 26.20 -9.31
CA SER A 552 -3.16 26.59 -10.69
C SER A 552 -1.98 26.78 -11.64
N GLY A 553 -0.74 26.77 -11.17
CA GLY A 553 0.48 26.94 -11.96
C GLY A 553 0.49 28.19 -12.85
N ILE A 554 1.50 28.34 -13.70
CA ILE A 554 1.60 29.47 -14.61
C ILE A 554 1.96 29.10 -16.06
N LEU A 555 2.56 27.93 -16.30
CA LEU A 555 2.98 27.52 -17.65
C LEU A 555 1.85 26.85 -18.42
N ALA A 556 1.22 25.87 -17.76
CA ALA A 556 0.15 25.08 -18.35
C ALA A 556 -1.00 24.78 -17.36
N GLY A 557 -1.04 25.48 -16.22
CA GLY A 557 -2.09 25.36 -15.23
C GLY A 557 -1.96 24.12 -14.34
N TYR A 558 -0.76 23.53 -14.22
CA TYR A 558 -0.52 22.40 -13.34
C TYR A 558 -0.03 22.85 -11.97
N PRO A 559 -0.28 22.07 -10.89
CA PRO A 559 0.19 22.43 -9.56
C PRO A 559 1.71 22.62 -9.52
N VAL A 560 2.14 23.72 -8.86
CA VAL A 560 3.56 24.01 -8.63
C VAL A 560 3.99 23.37 -7.32
N ILE A 561 5.04 22.56 -7.36
CA ILE A 561 5.56 21.79 -6.22
C ILE A 561 7.06 22.07 -6.01
N ASP A 562 7.58 21.57 -4.90
CA ASP A 562 9.01 21.57 -4.53
C ASP A 562 9.64 22.97 -4.55
N PHE A 563 8.97 23.88 -3.83
CA PHE A 563 9.49 25.23 -3.59
C PHE A 563 9.17 25.72 -2.19
N LYS A 564 10.00 26.65 -1.72
CA LYS A 564 9.79 27.38 -0.48
C LYS A 564 9.52 28.85 -0.79
N ALA A 565 8.48 29.40 -0.19
CA ALA A 565 8.20 30.83 -0.22
C ALA A 565 8.39 31.40 1.19
N THR A 566 9.31 32.34 1.34
CA THR A 566 9.53 33.06 2.58
C THR A 566 8.96 34.46 2.46
N LEU A 567 7.99 34.78 3.30
CA LEU A 567 7.46 36.16 3.42
C LEU A 567 8.47 36.99 4.19
N VAL A 568 9.15 37.91 3.50
CA VAL A 568 10.28 38.68 4.06
C VAL A 568 9.95 40.14 4.36
N ASP A 569 8.96 40.73 3.67
CA ASP A 569 8.56 42.10 3.83
C ASP A 569 7.12 42.34 3.34
N GLY A 570 6.58 43.49 3.62
CA GLY A 570 5.25 43.92 3.14
C GLY A 570 4.86 45.25 3.76
N SER A 571 3.66 45.69 3.41
CA SER A 571 3.07 46.86 4.02
C SER A 571 1.55 46.74 4.07
N TYR A 572 0.95 47.41 5.05
CA TYR A 572 -0.50 47.44 5.24
C TYR A 572 -1.01 48.86 5.36
N HIS A 573 -2.30 49.03 5.15
CA HIS A 573 -3.01 50.26 5.36
C HIS A 573 -4.13 50.08 6.38
N GLU A 574 -4.17 50.87 7.43
CA GLU A 574 -5.09 50.68 8.58
C GLU A 574 -6.57 50.56 8.20
N VAL A 575 -6.99 51.20 7.11
CA VAL A 575 -8.40 51.26 6.68
C VAL A 575 -8.69 50.36 5.48
N ASP A 576 -7.73 50.21 4.55
CA ASP A 576 -7.95 49.55 3.25
C ASP A 576 -7.39 48.12 3.16
N SER A 577 -6.63 47.68 4.17
CA SER A 577 -6.13 46.32 4.19
C SER A 577 -7.21 45.34 4.64
N SER A 578 -7.25 44.17 3.95
CA SER A 578 -8.17 43.09 4.24
C SER A 578 -7.51 41.76 3.94
N GLU A 579 -8.04 40.67 4.50
CA GLU A 579 -7.61 39.30 4.22
C GLU A 579 -7.63 39.01 2.71
N MET A 580 -8.69 39.44 2.02
CA MET A 580 -8.83 39.27 0.58
C MET A 580 -7.76 40.04 -0.21
N ALA A 581 -7.43 41.26 0.18
CA ALA A 581 -6.41 42.07 -0.48
C ALA A 581 -5.03 41.45 -0.34
N PHE A 582 -4.68 40.89 0.83
CA PHE A 582 -3.43 40.14 1.03
C PHE A 582 -3.40 38.82 0.30
N LYS A 583 -4.51 38.10 0.23
CA LYS A 583 -4.63 36.88 -0.55
C LYS A 583 -4.36 37.11 -2.06
N ILE A 584 -4.92 38.20 -2.59
CA ILE A 584 -4.68 38.62 -4.00
C ILE A 584 -3.23 39.06 -4.19
N ALA A 585 -2.68 39.87 -3.26
CA ALA A 585 -1.29 40.30 -3.31
C ALA A 585 -0.31 39.10 -3.31
N ALA A 586 -0.56 38.09 -2.48
CA ALA A 586 0.20 36.84 -2.43
C ALA A 586 0.14 36.09 -3.76
N SER A 587 -1.06 35.99 -4.37
CA SER A 587 -1.25 35.38 -5.69
C SER A 587 -0.46 36.12 -6.77
N MET A 588 -0.45 37.47 -6.75
CA MET A 588 0.31 38.29 -7.69
C MET A 588 1.81 38.08 -7.53
N ALA A 589 2.32 38.09 -6.29
CA ALA A 589 3.72 37.83 -6.00
C ALA A 589 4.14 36.44 -6.45
N PHE A 590 3.35 35.42 -6.18
CA PHE A 590 3.61 34.05 -6.61
C PHE A 590 3.71 33.94 -8.14
N LYS A 591 2.74 34.46 -8.87
CA LYS A 591 2.73 34.42 -10.33
C LYS A 591 3.93 35.13 -10.95
N GLU A 592 4.30 36.28 -10.42
CA GLU A 592 5.49 37.01 -10.86
C GLU A 592 6.77 36.26 -10.50
N GLY A 593 6.83 35.68 -9.29
CA GLY A 593 7.93 34.88 -8.84
C GLY A 593 8.18 33.66 -9.73
N CYS A 594 7.15 32.91 -10.05
CA CYS A 594 7.24 31.78 -10.94
C CYS A 594 7.77 32.14 -12.34
N LYS A 595 7.34 33.28 -12.90
CA LYS A 595 7.86 33.78 -14.19
C LYS A 595 9.36 34.06 -14.16
N GLN A 596 9.80 34.76 -13.10
CA GLN A 596 11.22 35.11 -12.96
C GLN A 596 12.10 33.94 -12.54
N ALA A 597 11.57 32.99 -11.79
CA ALA A 597 12.28 31.81 -11.30
C ALA A 597 12.47 30.69 -12.34
N LYS A 598 12.10 30.90 -13.59
CA LYS A 598 12.16 29.90 -14.68
C LYS A 598 11.39 28.65 -14.31
N SER A 599 10.08 28.74 -14.30
CA SER A 599 9.21 27.57 -14.13
C SER A 599 9.40 26.54 -15.25
N VAL A 600 9.31 25.28 -14.88
CA VAL A 600 9.40 24.12 -15.78
C VAL A 600 8.26 23.15 -15.49
N ILE A 601 7.90 22.33 -16.49
CA ILE A 601 6.91 21.27 -16.32
C ILE A 601 7.65 19.98 -15.96
N LEU A 602 7.09 19.24 -15.02
CA LEU A 602 7.53 17.94 -14.59
C LEU A 602 6.55 16.86 -15.05
N GLU A 603 7.08 15.73 -15.52
CA GLU A 603 6.32 14.53 -15.86
C GLU A 603 6.61 13.38 -14.90
N PRO A 604 5.62 12.53 -14.59
CA PRO A 604 5.86 11.36 -13.76
C PRO A 604 6.65 10.31 -14.55
N ILE A 605 7.68 9.78 -13.89
CA ILE A 605 8.56 8.74 -14.40
C ILE A 605 8.21 7.44 -13.70
N MET A 606 8.00 6.40 -14.51
CA MET A 606 7.71 5.05 -14.04
C MET A 606 9.00 4.22 -14.01
N LYS A 607 9.24 3.52 -12.91
CA LYS A 607 10.21 2.45 -12.85
C LYS A 607 9.59 1.22 -13.49
N VAL A 608 10.22 0.68 -14.50
CA VAL A 608 9.67 -0.41 -15.33
C VAL A 608 10.63 -1.60 -15.30
N GLU A 609 10.09 -2.80 -15.14
CA GLU A 609 10.79 -4.04 -15.41
C GLU A 609 10.05 -4.82 -16.50
N VAL A 610 10.79 -5.20 -17.55
CA VAL A 610 10.27 -5.94 -18.69
C VAL A 610 10.96 -7.29 -18.79
N THR A 611 10.20 -8.39 -18.79
CA THR A 611 10.70 -9.75 -18.90
C THR A 611 10.23 -10.34 -20.23
N PHE A 612 11.14 -10.85 -21.03
CA PHE A 612 10.85 -11.38 -22.36
C PHE A 612 11.92 -12.41 -22.79
N PRO A 613 11.62 -13.34 -23.73
CA PRO A 613 12.60 -14.26 -24.27
C PRO A 613 13.71 -13.53 -25.04
N GLU A 614 14.95 -14.03 -24.93
CA GLU A 614 16.15 -13.40 -25.50
C GLU A 614 16.04 -13.08 -27.01
N GLU A 615 15.32 -13.90 -27.77
CA GLU A 615 15.11 -13.70 -29.21
C GLU A 615 14.43 -12.36 -29.58
N TYR A 616 13.71 -11.70 -28.65
CA TYR A 616 13.05 -10.41 -28.85
C TYR A 616 13.84 -9.23 -28.30
N MET A 617 15.09 -9.41 -27.88
CA MET A 617 15.89 -8.39 -27.19
C MET A 617 16.03 -7.11 -28.02
N GLY A 618 16.30 -7.22 -29.32
CA GLY A 618 16.43 -6.05 -30.20
C GLY A 618 15.13 -5.23 -30.30
N ASP A 619 14.01 -5.89 -30.45
CA ASP A 619 12.70 -5.23 -30.61
C ASP A 619 12.25 -4.56 -29.31
N VAL A 620 12.47 -5.21 -28.17
CA VAL A 620 12.09 -4.67 -26.85
C VAL A 620 12.99 -3.48 -26.47
N ILE A 621 14.30 -3.58 -26.66
CA ILE A 621 15.22 -2.48 -26.40
C ILE A 621 14.93 -1.28 -27.31
N GLY A 622 14.66 -1.55 -28.61
CA GLY A 622 14.27 -0.54 -29.56
C GLY A 622 12.98 0.19 -29.16
N ASP A 623 12.00 -0.56 -28.64
CA ASP A 623 10.74 0.03 -28.17
C ASP A 623 10.93 0.88 -26.93
N ILE A 624 11.66 0.39 -25.92
CA ILE A 624 11.97 1.15 -24.70
C ILE A 624 12.67 2.47 -25.04
N ASN A 625 13.66 2.43 -25.93
CA ASN A 625 14.37 3.64 -26.36
C ASN A 625 13.46 4.62 -27.12
N SER A 626 12.55 4.12 -27.96
CA SER A 626 11.59 4.95 -28.68
C SER A 626 10.61 5.66 -27.74
N ARG A 627 10.37 5.10 -26.57
CA ARG A 627 9.53 5.63 -25.48
C ARG A 627 10.27 6.53 -24.51
N ARG A 628 11.42 7.06 -24.89
CA ARG A 628 12.28 7.88 -24.03
C ARG A 628 12.75 7.12 -22.78
N GLY A 629 12.78 5.79 -22.84
CA GLY A 629 13.19 4.94 -21.73
C GLY A 629 14.70 5.03 -21.47
N ARG A 630 15.06 5.05 -20.20
CA ARG A 630 16.43 5.00 -19.71
C ARG A 630 16.65 3.68 -18.99
N MET A 631 17.41 2.78 -19.62
CA MET A 631 17.72 1.48 -19.04
C MET A 631 18.77 1.64 -17.93
N GLU A 632 18.55 1.00 -16.79
CA GLU A 632 19.50 0.92 -15.68
C GLU A 632 20.31 -0.39 -15.70
N GLY A 633 19.68 -1.48 -16.10
CA GLY A 633 20.32 -2.78 -16.14
C GLY A 633 19.57 -3.81 -16.96
N MET A 634 20.28 -4.84 -17.33
CA MET A 634 19.75 -6.01 -18.02
C MET A 634 20.33 -7.29 -17.40
N GLU A 635 19.49 -8.27 -17.16
CA GLU A 635 19.83 -9.55 -16.54
C GLU A 635 19.26 -10.71 -17.37
N ALA A 636 20.10 -11.69 -17.68
CA ALA A 636 19.66 -12.92 -18.32
C ALA A 636 19.26 -13.97 -17.26
N ARG A 637 18.07 -14.55 -17.41
CA ARG A 637 17.57 -15.53 -16.44
C ARG A 637 16.66 -16.57 -17.08
N ASN A 638 17.03 -17.85 -16.94
CA ASN A 638 16.22 -18.99 -17.42
C ASN A 638 15.73 -18.86 -18.88
N GLY A 639 16.61 -18.37 -19.79
CA GLY A 639 16.26 -18.15 -21.19
C GLY A 639 15.43 -16.89 -21.47
N ASN A 640 15.15 -16.07 -20.45
CA ASN A 640 14.54 -14.76 -20.58
C ASN A 640 15.55 -13.66 -20.29
N GLN A 641 15.31 -12.50 -20.85
CA GLN A 641 15.99 -11.25 -20.50
C GLN A 641 15.06 -10.40 -19.64
N ILE A 642 15.64 -9.75 -18.64
CA ILE A 642 14.94 -8.82 -17.75
C ILE A 642 15.62 -7.46 -17.92
N ILE A 643 14.85 -6.47 -18.38
CA ILE A 643 15.31 -5.08 -18.48
C ILE A 643 14.67 -4.27 -17.37
N ARG A 644 15.49 -3.52 -16.62
CA ARG A 644 15.03 -2.52 -15.65
C ARG A 644 15.38 -1.14 -16.15
N GLY A 645 14.48 -0.18 -15.94
CA GLY A 645 14.70 1.19 -16.35
C GLY A 645 13.59 2.14 -15.97
N PHE A 646 13.72 3.36 -16.43
CA PHE A 646 12.74 4.43 -16.21
C PHE A 646 12.14 4.88 -17.52
N ILE A 647 10.82 4.99 -17.57
CA ILE A 647 10.07 5.44 -18.75
C ILE A 647 9.03 6.46 -18.30
N PRO A 648 8.86 7.61 -19.00
CA PRO A 648 7.78 8.53 -18.72
C PRO A 648 6.41 7.88 -18.85
N LEU A 649 5.50 8.17 -17.92
CA LEU A 649 4.15 7.58 -17.93
C LEU A 649 3.41 7.85 -19.23
N SER A 650 3.58 9.03 -19.82
CA SER A 650 2.98 9.40 -21.11
C SER A 650 3.30 8.43 -22.26
N GLU A 651 4.45 7.76 -22.18
CA GLU A 651 4.92 6.79 -23.18
C GLU A 651 4.50 5.35 -22.86
N MET A 652 3.93 5.11 -21.68
CA MET A 652 3.52 3.77 -21.24
C MET A 652 2.09 3.40 -21.65
N PHE A 653 1.27 4.37 -22.08
CA PHE A 653 -0.07 4.07 -22.56
C PHE A 653 -0.03 3.11 -23.76
N GLY A 654 -0.79 2.03 -23.66
CA GLY A 654 -0.83 0.97 -24.69
C GLY A 654 0.39 0.04 -24.72
N TYR A 655 1.38 0.22 -23.83
CA TYR A 655 2.62 -0.58 -23.84
C TYR A 655 2.38 -2.10 -23.71
N ALA A 656 1.39 -2.51 -22.94
CA ALA A 656 1.02 -3.93 -22.78
C ALA A 656 0.71 -4.59 -24.13
N THR A 657 -0.04 -3.90 -24.99
CA THR A 657 -0.41 -4.39 -26.31
C THR A 657 0.78 -4.47 -27.25
N ASP A 658 1.62 -3.43 -27.24
CA ASP A 658 2.81 -3.35 -28.07
C ASP A 658 3.86 -4.40 -27.68
N LEU A 659 4.09 -4.59 -26.38
CA LEU A 659 5.00 -5.63 -25.87
C LEU A 659 4.52 -7.02 -26.27
N ARG A 660 3.23 -7.32 -26.09
CA ARG A 660 2.65 -8.62 -26.48
C ARG A 660 2.77 -8.85 -27.97
N SER A 661 2.51 -7.83 -28.81
CA SER A 661 2.66 -7.91 -30.26
C SER A 661 4.10 -8.24 -30.67
N LYS A 662 5.08 -7.56 -30.09
CA LYS A 662 6.51 -7.72 -30.39
C LYS A 662 7.11 -9.02 -29.88
N THR A 663 6.54 -9.58 -28.81
CA THR A 663 7.05 -10.80 -28.15
C THR A 663 6.15 -12.02 -28.34
N GLN A 664 5.20 -11.94 -29.28
CA GLN A 664 4.23 -13.01 -29.54
C GLN A 664 3.47 -13.50 -28.28
N GLY A 665 3.14 -12.53 -27.41
CA GLY A 665 2.42 -12.77 -26.16
C GLY A 665 3.28 -13.28 -25.01
N ARG A 666 4.60 -13.45 -25.19
CA ARG A 666 5.51 -14.01 -24.18
C ARG A 666 6.20 -12.96 -23.29
N GLY A 667 6.12 -11.69 -23.66
CA GLY A 667 6.64 -10.59 -22.85
C GLY A 667 5.67 -10.18 -21.76
N THR A 668 6.20 -9.91 -20.58
CA THR A 668 5.47 -9.33 -19.45
C THR A 668 6.20 -8.10 -18.93
N TYR A 669 5.47 -7.17 -18.34
CA TYR A 669 6.09 -6.02 -17.69
C TYR A 669 5.36 -5.68 -16.38
N SER A 670 6.07 -4.99 -15.53
CA SER A 670 5.50 -4.28 -14.38
C SER A 670 6.02 -2.86 -14.37
N MET A 671 5.25 -1.94 -13.82
CA MET A 671 5.65 -0.55 -13.62
C MET A 671 5.15 -0.03 -12.29
N GLU A 672 5.92 0.88 -11.69
CA GLU A 672 5.56 1.59 -10.47
C GLU A 672 5.93 3.06 -10.59
N PRO A 673 5.16 4.00 -9.98
CA PRO A 673 5.57 5.39 -9.90
C PRO A 673 6.91 5.51 -9.17
N SER A 674 7.82 6.31 -9.72
CA SER A 674 9.14 6.53 -9.12
C SER A 674 9.33 7.97 -8.67
N HIS A 675 9.43 8.90 -9.60
CA HIS A 675 9.71 10.32 -9.33
C HIS A 675 9.17 11.19 -10.48
N TYR A 676 9.37 12.49 -10.36
CA TYR A 676 9.06 13.45 -11.40
C TYR A 676 10.35 13.98 -12.01
N GLU A 677 10.42 14.11 -13.34
CA GLU A 677 11.52 14.74 -14.08
C GLU A 677 11.02 15.85 -15.01
N GLU A 678 11.93 16.78 -15.34
CA GLU A 678 11.62 17.87 -16.28
C GLU A 678 11.38 17.33 -17.68
N VAL A 679 10.29 17.78 -18.32
CA VAL A 679 9.98 17.40 -19.70
C VAL A 679 10.96 18.01 -20.70
N PRO A 680 11.33 17.29 -21.79
CA PRO A 680 12.08 17.88 -22.89
C PRO A 680 11.36 19.06 -23.53
N LYS A 681 12.11 20.02 -24.11
CA LYS A 681 11.52 21.22 -24.75
C LYS A 681 10.44 20.92 -25.77
N SER A 682 10.62 19.88 -26.59
CA SER A 682 9.62 19.47 -27.60
C SER A 682 8.31 19.01 -26.97
N VAL A 683 8.36 18.34 -25.82
CA VAL A 683 7.19 17.89 -25.07
C VAL A 683 6.54 19.07 -24.37
N LEU A 684 7.34 19.99 -23.79
CA LEU A 684 6.85 21.22 -23.18
C LEU A 684 6.00 22.04 -24.15
N GLU A 685 6.49 22.26 -25.39
CA GLU A 685 5.77 23.01 -26.43
C GLU A 685 4.43 22.34 -26.79
N GLN A 686 4.40 21.01 -26.87
CA GLN A 686 3.18 20.26 -27.13
C GLN A 686 2.16 20.38 -25.99
N ILE A 687 2.61 20.27 -24.72
CA ILE A 687 1.75 20.38 -23.54
C ILE A 687 1.12 21.78 -23.49
N VAL A 688 1.93 22.84 -23.63
CA VAL A 688 1.45 24.23 -23.60
C VAL A 688 0.48 24.49 -24.77
N ALA A 689 0.81 24.04 -25.99
CA ALA A 689 -0.06 24.19 -27.15
C ALA A 689 -1.39 23.44 -27.02
N SER A 690 -1.39 22.27 -26.39
CA SER A 690 -2.62 21.48 -26.16
C SER A 690 -3.57 22.16 -25.17
N ARG A 691 -3.02 22.84 -24.17
CA ARG A 691 -3.80 23.61 -23.17
C ARG A 691 -4.35 24.90 -23.76
N SER A 692 -3.56 25.62 -24.56
CA SER A 692 -4.03 26.85 -25.22
C SER A 692 -5.22 26.60 -26.14
N LYS A 693 -5.25 25.45 -26.85
CA LYS A 693 -6.40 25.04 -27.69
C LYS A 693 -7.65 24.62 -26.93
N LYS A 694 -7.50 24.24 -25.63
CA LYS A 694 -8.67 23.93 -24.80
C LYS A 694 -9.27 25.18 -24.14
N ALA A 695 -8.52 26.27 -24.11
CA ALA A 695 -8.96 27.56 -23.55
C ALA A 695 -9.65 28.47 -24.58
N GLU A 696 -9.60 28.13 -25.86
CA GLU A 696 -10.42 28.71 -26.96
C GLU A 696 -11.71 27.86 -27.18
#